data_2314366de9a6c720540b5a091f43ddc0
#
_entry.id   2314366de9a6c720540b5a091f43ddc0
#
_cell.length_a   1.000
_cell.length_b   1.000
_cell.length_c   1.000
_cell.angle_alpha   90.00
_cell.angle_beta   90.00
_cell.angle_gamma   90.00
#
_symmetry.space_group_name_H-M   'P 1'
#
loop_
_entity.id
_entity.type
_entity.pdbx_description
1 polymer ?
#
loop_
_entity_poly.entity_id
_entity_poly.type
_entity_poly.pdbx_seq_one_letter_code
_entity_poly.pdbx_strand_id
1 'polypeptide(L)'
;MRPSPVPHERPHGRTTAAASAALLVTAGLLAAPGAARAEAAGAAAIVVAPAGTKNADDNGPGSRGRPLATLGEAQRRARAAAAQGKHDVTVELLDGTYRLTSPLRFDAADSGRNGHTVTWKAARGATPVLSGATPVTGWEVDDAATGVYKAHVGAGFDTRQLYVDGKPAQRARISVARSDITLTPTGFTIRNPDLAYLATLPDQKRIDFQAMLSFTNRFAPVESISGSTVVMQQPAWDNNTYGYDAIQAPFRTPKFFLLNSRKFLDEPGEWYLDSTAGTLYYKPLPGQDISQVRAELPRLESLVQVGGTYDEPARNLRFEGLTFTGTTWLHPGTSDGYANQQTGAFISGVQPHRPPDAFTSCSSGCKGFEATRNNWAQAAAAVQVSAAEDIAFVDSTFVNLGSVGLGIGNDANAHATGVGLGAHKVSVVGSTFTASAGGGIVVGGIRPDAHHPSDPRMVNSDILLRDNRVYATALEYLDQDAIFASYVTRLAIEHNYVSDMPYTGIGIGYGWGANDPGGSPEYINRGLYDFQPLYDTPTTLSDVRVVGNHVRKVVQTMFDAGCIYTLSAIPRSTIDENYCESSGQLGLYFDEGSRYLSASHNVFAGTAAQWAHANNQNGNHTGDLTLIGNFSTNPAITGLVNGQRGNVVRDNVTISAGNIPAEAARIVYEAGPTGKYRGEPDPQRPPLGVSLTADPAGVSAGGSATVTATVANVSDGRAAGLAVSVTVPEGWQAERIGKPVKHGLAAGASATETWKITAPGSFTTPVSRAAVKASVTFSAGKTGYTVDRSLTLTALNPLTSLKAHGSVPSRFAEAGSEYAILTEGTDIWQDAAGSFDEYGVVYRDDAAGSTSTVTARVTQMDNTNAWAKAGVVLRNDVTGTGSSPGYAVMVVTPGNGVAFQWDSDGNGYLDSFSGVSGIRAPAWVRLVRSGDQVSGYYSTNGTAWTKVGPTATLPGIADRQDAGLIATSHAAGVTGQFGFADFGVS
;
A
#
# COMPACT_ATOMS: atom_id res chain seq x y z
N MET A 1 38.67 -26.05 -41.64
CA MET A 1 39.59 -27.14 -41.36
C MET A 1 39.20 -27.73 -40.00
N ARG A 2 38.69 -28.94 -39.96
CA ARG A 2 38.62 -29.84 -38.78
C ARG A 2 40.00 -30.54 -38.68
N PRO A 3 40.47 -31.30 -37.63
CA PRO A 3 39.63 -32.05 -36.64
C PRO A 3 40.13 -32.09 -35.15
N SER A 4 39.28 -32.54 -34.30
CA SER A 4 39.24 -33.38 -33.08
C SER A 4 40.42 -34.37 -32.83
N PRO A 5 40.51 -35.22 -31.72
CA PRO A 5 39.54 -35.56 -30.67
C PRO A 5 40.12 -35.88 -29.26
N VAL A 6 39.22 -36.02 -28.30
CA VAL A 6 39.06 -36.75 -26.99
C VAL A 6 39.96 -37.95 -26.71
N PRO A 7 40.24 -38.33 -25.39
CA PRO A 7 39.57 -39.54 -24.92
C PRO A 7 38.87 -39.48 -23.52
N HIS A 8 37.88 -40.37 -23.40
CA HIS A 8 37.08 -40.78 -22.24
C HIS A 8 37.87 -41.62 -21.22
N GLU A 9 37.46 -41.47 -19.93
CA GLU A 9 37.31 -42.65 -19.03
C GLU A 9 36.22 -42.39 -17.98
N ARG A 10 35.34 -43.39 -17.77
CA ARG A 10 34.38 -43.64 -16.67
C ARG A 10 34.71 -44.98 -16.05
N PRO A 11 34.05 -45.48 -15.00
CA PRO A 11 33.45 -44.87 -13.78
C PRO A 11 33.82 -45.68 -12.48
N HIS A 12 33.51 -45.15 -11.29
CA HIS A 12 33.08 -46.00 -10.15
C HIS A 12 32.26 -45.16 -9.16
N GLY A 13 31.06 -45.64 -8.85
CA GLY A 13 30.15 -45.02 -7.89
C GLY A 13 30.50 -45.24 -6.45
N ARG A 14 30.06 -44.32 -5.62
CA ARG A 14 29.65 -44.53 -4.22
C ARG A 14 28.69 -43.46 -3.80
N THR A 15 27.54 -43.89 -3.31
CA THR A 15 26.51 -43.10 -2.60
C THR A 15 27.09 -42.40 -1.38
N THR A 16 26.86 -41.10 -1.27
CA THR A 16 26.85 -40.37 0.02
C THR A 16 25.80 -39.30 0.07
N ALA A 17 25.14 -39.19 1.20
CA ALA A 17 24.01 -38.38 1.51
C ALA A 17 24.28 -36.87 1.31
N ALA A 18 23.26 -36.18 0.82
CA ALA A 18 23.23 -34.71 0.74
C ALA A 18 23.14 -34.13 2.15
N ALA A 19 24.22 -33.48 2.59
CA ALA A 19 24.20 -32.58 3.72
C ALA A 19 23.98 -31.15 3.16
N SER A 20 22.90 -30.53 3.57
CA SER A 20 22.60 -29.14 3.28
C SER A 20 23.66 -28.25 3.93
N ALA A 21 24.54 -27.65 3.14
CA ALA A 21 25.45 -26.62 3.62
C ALA A 21 24.67 -25.28 3.71
N ALA A 22 24.32 -24.89 4.92
CA ALA A 22 23.91 -23.53 5.23
C ALA A 22 25.11 -22.61 4.98
N LEU A 23 25.06 -21.75 4.00
CA LEU A 23 26.00 -20.66 3.83
C LEU A 23 25.70 -19.64 4.93
N LEU A 24 26.52 -19.66 6.00
CA LEU A 24 26.63 -18.52 6.92
C LEU A 24 27.32 -17.37 6.16
N VAL A 25 26.55 -16.48 5.62
CA VAL A 25 27.01 -15.15 5.28
C VAL A 25 27.17 -14.40 6.59
N THR A 26 28.39 -14.23 7.04
CA THR A 26 28.72 -13.31 8.13
C THR A 26 28.30 -11.90 7.71
N ALA A 27 27.07 -11.51 8.08
CA ALA A 27 26.63 -10.13 8.06
C ALA A 27 27.58 -9.36 8.99
N GLY A 28 28.40 -8.49 8.41
CA GLY A 28 29.08 -7.47 9.18
C GLY A 28 28.01 -6.64 9.90
N LEU A 29 27.83 -6.88 11.19
CA LEU A 29 27.05 -6.02 12.04
C LEU A 29 27.64 -4.61 11.94
N LEU A 30 26.94 -3.71 11.27
CA LEU A 30 26.97 -2.30 11.64
C LEU A 30 26.38 -2.26 13.05
N ALA A 31 27.26 -2.30 14.06
CA ALA A 31 26.87 -2.17 15.45
C ALA A 31 26.09 -0.86 15.59
N ALA A 32 24.83 -0.98 16.00
CA ALA A 32 24.07 0.17 16.46
C ALA A 32 24.92 0.88 17.53
N PRO A 33 25.12 2.19 17.47
CA PRO A 33 25.75 2.94 18.56
C PRO A 33 24.73 3.07 19.69
N GLY A 34 24.57 2.05 20.47
CA GLY A 34 23.58 1.95 21.55
C GLY A 34 24.08 1.19 22.77
N ALA A 35 25.36 1.05 22.95
CA ALA A 35 25.89 0.75 24.28
C ALA A 35 25.86 2.05 25.10
N ALA A 36 25.02 2.08 26.14
CA ALA A 36 25.10 3.11 27.18
C ALA A 36 26.57 3.20 27.66
N ARG A 37 27.30 4.15 27.12
CA ARG A 37 28.61 4.53 27.63
C ARG A 37 28.36 5.06 29.04
N ALA A 38 28.94 4.45 30.02
CA ALA A 38 28.92 4.97 31.38
C ALA A 38 29.24 6.48 31.31
N GLU A 39 28.38 7.31 31.88
CA GLU A 39 28.63 8.76 31.98
C GLU A 39 30.00 8.98 32.66
N ALA A 40 31.01 9.19 31.82
CA ALA A 40 32.22 9.79 32.29
C ALA A 40 31.85 11.21 32.77
N ALA A 41 32.39 11.68 33.86
CA ALA A 41 32.18 13.02 34.40
C ALA A 41 32.47 14.06 33.30
N GLY A 42 31.46 14.32 32.45
CA GLY A 42 31.53 15.27 31.35
C GLY A 42 31.35 16.69 31.87
N ALA A 43 31.67 17.64 31.01
CA ALA A 43 31.39 19.05 31.29
C ALA A 43 29.93 19.24 31.65
N ALA A 44 29.62 20.17 32.55
CA ALA A 44 28.22 20.47 32.94
C ALA A 44 27.39 20.84 31.69
N ALA A 45 26.18 20.29 31.60
CA ALA A 45 25.28 20.58 30.48
C ALA A 45 24.95 22.07 30.39
N ILE A 46 24.90 22.60 29.18
CA ILE A 46 24.41 23.94 28.89
C ILE A 46 22.88 23.89 28.94
N VAL A 47 22.27 24.51 29.96
CA VAL A 47 20.82 24.45 30.16
C VAL A 47 20.17 25.70 29.61
N VAL A 48 19.11 25.52 28.80
CA VAL A 48 18.31 26.61 28.22
C VAL A 48 16.83 26.43 28.60
N ALA A 49 16.12 27.53 28.80
CA ALA A 49 14.70 27.56 29.12
C ALA A 49 13.93 28.42 28.10
N PRO A 50 12.59 28.24 27.94
CA PRO A 50 11.79 29.12 27.12
C PRO A 50 11.86 30.58 27.58
N ALA A 51 11.72 31.52 26.64
CA ALA A 51 11.70 32.94 26.93
C ALA A 51 10.64 33.30 27.98
N GLY A 52 11.03 34.19 28.93
CA GLY A 52 10.17 34.59 30.06
C GLY A 52 10.20 33.64 31.25
N THR A 53 10.98 32.55 31.20
CA THR A 53 11.16 31.67 32.36
C THR A 53 11.95 32.41 33.46
N LYS A 54 11.47 32.29 34.69
CA LYS A 54 12.11 32.92 35.87
C LYS A 54 13.55 32.47 35.99
N ASN A 55 14.46 33.39 36.20
CA ASN A 55 15.92 33.21 36.32
C ASN A 55 16.65 32.77 35.02
N ALA A 56 15.97 32.73 33.89
CA ALA A 56 16.62 32.54 32.59
C ALA A 56 17.30 33.83 32.16
N ASP A 57 18.62 33.74 31.88
CA ASP A 57 19.46 34.90 31.52
C ASP A 57 20.64 34.44 30.68
N ASP A 58 20.81 35.02 29.50
CA ASP A 58 21.89 34.71 28.57
C ASP A 58 23.26 35.11 29.09
N ASN A 59 23.34 36.05 30.04
CA ASN A 59 24.57 36.38 30.76
C ASN A 59 24.86 35.44 31.94
N GLY A 60 23.90 34.55 32.27
CA GLY A 60 24.01 33.59 33.35
C GLY A 60 24.93 32.40 33.04
N PRO A 61 25.15 31.49 34.00
CA PRO A 61 26.06 30.35 33.82
C PRO A 61 25.49 29.25 32.88
N GLY A 62 24.22 29.26 32.52
CA GLY A 62 23.58 28.22 31.76
C GLY A 62 23.45 26.91 32.55
N SER A 63 23.21 26.99 33.85
CA SER A 63 22.95 25.86 34.75
C SER A 63 21.44 25.65 34.95
N ARG A 64 21.02 24.50 35.50
CA ARG A 64 19.60 24.19 35.74
C ARG A 64 18.89 25.24 36.63
N GLY A 65 19.55 25.84 37.62
CA GLY A 65 19.00 26.90 38.49
C GLY A 65 19.06 28.30 37.87
N ARG A 66 19.88 28.52 36.86
CA ARG A 66 20.02 29.76 36.08
C ARG A 66 20.27 29.43 34.63
N PRO A 67 19.24 28.99 33.91
CA PRO A 67 19.35 28.56 32.52
C PRO A 67 19.57 29.78 31.59
N LEU A 68 20.00 29.52 30.38
CA LEU A 68 20.02 30.52 29.31
C LEU A 68 18.58 30.85 28.88
N ALA A 69 18.37 32.05 28.37
CA ALA A 69 17.06 32.52 27.95
C ALA A 69 16.78 32.26 26.44
N THR A 70 17.84 32.00 25.65
CA THR A 70 17.73 31.83 24.20
C THR A 70 18.48 30.61 23.68
N LEU A 71 17.92 29.98 22.64
CA LEU A 71 18.58 28.89 21.89
C LEU A 71 19.85 29.39 21.17
N GLY A 72 19.85 30.64 20.69
CA GLY A 72 21.01 31.25 20.02
C GLY A 72 22.22 31.36 20.93
N GLU A 73 22.05 31.76 22.21
CA GLU A 73 23.16 31.80 23.18
C GLU A 73 23.60 30.39 23.57
N ALA A 74 22.65 29.43 23.70
CA ALA A 74 22.99 28.04 23.92
C ALA A 74 23.84 27.46 22.78
N GLN A 75 23.50 27.78 21.53
CA GLN A 75 24.24 27.36 20.34
C GLN A 75 25.66 28.00 20.32
N ARG A 76 25.76 29.29 20.59
CA ARG A 76 27.05 29.97 20.65
C ARG A 76 27.98 29.34 21.67
N ARG A 77 27.46 28.96 22.85
CA ARG A 77 28.27 28.27 23.90
C ARG A 77 28.60 26.84 23.51
N ALA A 78 27.67 26.12 22.91
CA ALA A 78 27.92 24.76 22.43
C ALA A 78 29.02 24.74 21.37
N ARG A 79 28.99 25.67 20.40
CA ARG A 79 30.08 25.87 19.42
C ARG A 79 31.42 26.10 20.07
N ALA A 80 31.50 27.02 21.06
CA ALA A 80 32.74 27.30 21.77
C ALA A 80 33.29 26.10 22.56
N ALA A 81 32.39 25.28 23.12
CA ALA A 81 32.78 24.05 23.81
C ALA A 81 33.23 22.96 22.83
N ALA A 82 32.47 22.74 21.76
CA ALA A 82 32.75 21.74 20.73
C ALA A 82 34.07 22.04 19.98
N ALA A 83 34.41 23.31 19.78
CA ALA A 83 35.65 23.73 19.16
C ALA A 83 36.92 23.26 19.91
N GLN A 84 36.80 22.99 21.20
CA GLN A 84 37.93 22.46 22.02
C GLN A 84 38.20 20.97 21.74
N GLY A 85 37.19 20.21 21.27
CA GLY A 85 37.29 18.79 20.90
C GLY A 85 37.79 17.88 22.04
N LYS A 86 37.44 18.19 23.29
CA LYS A 86 37.96 17.48 24.48
C LYS A 86 36.94 16.50 25.08
N HIS A 87 35.64 16.72 24.90
CA HIS A 87 34.54 15.94 25.46
C HIS A 87 33.25 16.20 24.69
N ASP A 88 32.26 15.34 24.89
CA ASP A 88 30.94 15.53 24.38
C ASP A 88 30.30 16.80 24.97
N VAL A 89 29.49 17.51 24.16
CA VAL A 89 28.79 18.72 24.58
C VAL A 89 27.29 18.43 24.63
N THR A 90 26.65 18.80 25.74
CA THR A 90 25.21 18.62 25.92
C THR A 90 24.53 19.96 26.11
N VAL A 91 23.49 20.21 25.29
CA VAL A 91 22.52 21.30 25.50
C VAL A 91 21.20 20.68 25.96
N GLU A 92 20.80 20.97 27.21
CA GLU A 92 19.53 20.51 27.80
C GLU A 92 18.46 21.59 27.68
N LEU A 93 17.34 21.24 27.03
CA LEU A 93 16.16 22.10 26.93
C LEU A 93 15.19 21.78 28.07
N LEU A 94 14.84 22.77 28.87
CA LEU A 94 13.80 22.63 29.88
C LEU A 94 12.40 22.57 29.26
N ASP A 95 11.41 22.16 30.05
CA ASP A 95 10.01 22.04 29.62
C ASP A 95 9.45 23.37 29.15
N GLY A 96 8.63 23.31 28.09
CA GLY A 96 7.87 24.44 27.55
C GLY A 96 8.12 24.72 26.06
N THR A 97 7.54 25.81 25.57
CA THR A 97 7.56 26.15 24.13
C THR A 97 8.64 27.19 23.81
N TYR A 98 9.54 26.82 22.93
CA TYR A 98 10.56 27.66 22.32
C TYR A 98 10.03 28.17 20.97
N ARG A 99 9.57 29.43 20.94
CA ARG A 99 9.02 30.06 19.73
C ARG A 99 10.12 30.60 18.87
N LEU A 100 10.26 30.04 17.68
CA LEU A 100 11.28 30.44 16.71
C LEU A 100 10.75 31.60 15.84
N THR A 101 11.59 32.59 15.59
CA THR A 101 11.35 33.68 14.65
C THR A 101 12.10 33.49 13.32
N SER A 102 13.01 32.53 13.28
CA SER A 102 13.76 32.07 12.11
C SER A 102 14.22 30.63 12.35
N PRO A 103 14.52 29.86 11.32
CA PRO A 103 15.06 28.50 11.47
C PRO A 103 16.37 28.50 12.25
N LEU A 104 16.55 27.52 13.13
CA LEU A 104 17.83 27.20 13.73
C LEU A 104 18.73 26.51 12.70
N ARG A 105 19.92 27.05 12.47
CA ARG A 105 20.88 26.54 11.50
C ARG A 105 22.09 25.93 12.22
N PHE A 106 22.37 24.67 11.91
CA PHE A 106 23.51 23.92 12.40
C PHE A 106 24.46 23.63 11.25
N ASP A 107 25.64 24.22 11.29
CA ASP A 107 26.67 24.11 10.25
C ASP A 107 27.96 23.40 10.78
N ALA A 108 29.05 23.48 10.04
CA ALA A 108 30.34 22.90 10.42
C ALA A 108 30.87 23.41 11.78
N ALA A 109 30.51 24.66 12.17
CA ALA A 109 30.92 25.22 13.44
C ALA A 109 30.18 24.61 14.66
N ASP A 110 29.01 23.99 14.44
CA ASP A 110 28.24 23.30 15.48
C ASP A 110 28.70 21.85 15.70
N SER A 111 29.58 21.36 14.84
CA SER A 111 30.00 19.96 14.78
C SER A 111 30.76 19.50 16.02
N GLY A 112 30.48 18.28 16.46
CA GLY A 112 31.35 17.56 17.38
C GLY A 112 32.72 17.24 16.73
N ARG A 113 33.82 17.32 17.48
CA ARG A 113 35.19 17.14 17.00
C ARG A 113 35.90 16.00 17.71
N ASN A 114 36.91 15.41 17.06
CA ASN A 114 37.76 14.36 17.63
C ASN A 114 36.94 13.13 18.14
N GLY A 115 35.84 12.77 17.48
CA GLY A 115 34.98 11.65 17.88
C GLY A 115 33.97 11.98 18.99
N HIS A 116 33.91 13.26 19.41
CA HIS A 116 32.87 13.74 20.34
C HIS A 116 31.60 14.22 19.62
N THR A 117 30.49 14.18 20.32
CA THR A 117 29.16 14.54 19.82
C THR A 117 28.62 15.79 20.51
N VAL A 118 27.89 16.62 19.76
CA VAL A 118 27.07 17.71 20.32
C VAL A 118 25.63 17.25 20.37
N THR A 119 25.07 17.10 21.56
CA THR A 119 23.71 16.61 21.79
C THR A 119 22.78 17.72 22.26
N TRP A 120 21.71 17.96 21.53
CA TRP A 120 20.58 18.80 21.91
C TRP A 120 19.45 17.90 22.40
N LYS A 121 19.14 17.94 23.70
CA LYS A 121 18.16 16.99 24.25
C LYS A 121 17.17 17.61 25.21
N ALA A 122 16.04 16.97 25.38
CA ALA A 122 15.11 17.26 26.46
C ALA A 122 15.78 17.01 27.83
N ALA A 123 15.60 17.91 28.77
CA ALA A 123 15.95 17.65 30.15
C ALA A 123 15.08 16.51 30.70
N ARG A 124 15.58 15.79 31.69
CA ARG A 124 14.88 14.63 32.27
C ARG A 124 13.46 15.00 32.71
N GLY A 125 12.45 14.34 32.08
CA GLY A 125 11.03 14.54 32.34
C GLY A 125 10.42 15.79 31.68
N ALA A 126 11.18 16.48 30.81
CA ALA A 126 10.72 17.61 30.03
C ALA A 126 10.25 17.20 28.65
N THR A 127 9.37 18.00 28.07
CA THR A 127 8.87 17.87 26.69
C THR A 127 9.01 19.20 25.95
N PRO A 128 10.24 19.62 25.62
CA PRO A 128 10.49 20.90 24.96
C PRO A 128 9.91 20.91 23.55
N VAL A 129 9.23 22.01 23.21
CA VAL A 129 8.53 22.22 21.95
C VAL A 129 9.21 23.36 21.17
N LEU A 130 9.81 23.06 20.02
CA LEU A 130 10.31 24.05 19.06
C LEU A 130 9.16 24.37 18.08
N SER A 131 8.64 25.60 18.15
CA SER A 131 7.45 26.01 17.38
C SER A 131 7.74 27.19 16.47
N GLY A 132 7.34 27.07 15.21
CA GLY A 132 7.33 28.18 14.22
C GLY A 132 6.02 28.97 14.22
N ALA A 133 5.10 28.70 15.16
CA ALA A 133 3.80 29.33 15.23
C ALA A 133 3.69 30.34 16.37
N THR A 134 2.74 31.28 16.23
CA THR A 134 2.33 32.23 17.29
C THR A 134 0.92 31.86 17.78
N PRO A 135 0.66 31.99 19.11
CA PRO A 135 -0.68 31.78 19.63
C PRO A 135 -1.64 32.88 19.16
N VAL A 136 -2.85 32.48 18.86
CA VAL A 136 -3.97 33.40 18.54
C VAL A 136 -4.79 33.62 19.79
N THR A 137 -5.02 34.89 20.12
CA THR A 137 -5.79 35.31 21.30
C THR A 137 -6.74 36.45 20.90
N GLY A 138 -7.65 36.86 21.82
CA GLY A 138 -8.54 37.99 21.58
C GLY A 138 -9.67 37.69 20.59
N TRP A 139 -10.22 36.47 20.66
CA TRP A 139 -11.36 36.09 19.84
C TRP A 139 -12.62 36.91 20.17
N GLU A 140 -13.24 37.44 19.14
CA GLU A 140 -14.49 38.20 19.17
C GLU A 140 -15.51 37.57 18.22
N VAL A 141 -16.80 37.74 18.53
CA VAL A 141 -17.86 37.33 17.61
C VAL A 141 -17.80 38.21 16.36
N ASP A 142 -17.67 37.59 15.21
CA ASP A 142 -17.76 38.28 13.90
C ASP A 142 -19.21 38.23 13.37
N ASP A 143 -19.81 37.04 13.36
CA ASP A 143 -21.18 36.83 12.93
C ASP A 143 -21.88 35.80 13.87
N ALA A 144 -22.76 36.31 14.71
CA ALA A 144 -23.50 35.47 15.65
C ALA A 144 -24.48 34.50 14.97
N ALA A 145 -24.99 34.83 13.77
CA ALA A 145 -25.94 34.00 13.04
C ALA A 145 -25.27 32.75 12.45
N THR A 146 -24.03 32.88 11.99
CA THR A 146 -23.25 31.77 11.42
C THR A 146 -22.31 31.14 12.44
N GLY A 147 -22.15 31.72 13.63
CA GLY A 147 -21.26 31.24 14.69
C GLY A 147 -19.77 31.44 14.39
N VAL A 148 -19.43 32.42 13.54
CA VAL A 148 -18.04 32.73 13.18
C VAL A 148 -17.44 33.74 14.16
N TYR A 149 -16.20 33.47 14.58
CA TYR A 149 -15.37 34.34 15.40
C TYR A 149 -14.20 34.87 14.61
N LYS A 150 -13.64 36.00 15.03
CA LYS A 150 -12.44 36.63 14.48
C LYS A 150 -11.42 36.97 15.56
N ALA A 151 -10.15 37.04 15.16
CA ALA A 151 -9.06 37.54 15.97
C ALA A 151 -8.10 38.34 15.13
N HIS A 152 -7.54 39.42 15.71
CA HIS A 152 -6.50 40.20 15.03
C HIS A 152 -5.13 39.54 15.22
N VAL A 153 -4.45 39.22 14.11
CA VAL A 153 -3.17 38.46 14.09
C VAL A 153 -2.01 39.23 13.44
N GLY A 154 -2.26 40.51 13.03
CA GLY A 154 -1.34 41.34 12.29
C GLY A 154 -1.39 41.11 10.78
N ALA A 155 -1.12 42.18 10.04
CA ALA A 155 -1.12 42.18 8.56
C ALA A 155 0.26 41.86 7.99
N GLY A 156 0.32 41.59 6.67
CA GLY A 156 1.56 41.47 5.90
C GLY A 156 2.26 40.15 5.96
N PHE A 157 1.57 39.08 6.38
CA PHE A 157 2.05 37.70 6.27
C PHE A 157 0.94 36.77 5.74
N ASP A 158 1.31 35.59 5.35
CA ASP A 158 0.39 34.54 4.92
C ASP A 158 0.70 33.21 5.60
N THR A 159 -0.28 32.30 5.60
CA THR A 159 -0.16 30.92 6.05
C THR A 159 -1.20 30.05 5.36
N ARG A 160 -0.88 28.80 5.13
CA ARG A 160 -1.81 27.80 4.60
C ARG A 160 -2.37 26.88 5.68
N GLN A 161 -1.81 26.92 6.89
CA GLN A 161 -2.20 26.07 8.02
C GLN A 161 -2.62 26.90 9.23
N LEU A 162 -3.56 26.37 9.99
CA LEU A 162 -3.94 26.78 11.34
C LEU A 162 -4.03 25.51 12.20
N TYR A 163 -3.49 25.55 13.39
CA TYR A 163 -3.60 24.43 14.34
C TYR A 163 -4.46 24.84 15.52
N VAL A 164 -5.53 24.07 15.78
CA VAL A 164 -6.51 24.35 16.84
C VAL A 164 -6.54 23.16 17.79
N ASP A 165 -6.31 23.40 19.07
CA ASP A 165 -6.22 22.38 20.12
C ASP A 165 -5.30 21.20 19.75
N GLY A 166 -4.16 21.54 19.10
CA GLY A 166 -3.13 20.58 18.67
C GLY A 166 -3.50 19.76 17.42
N LYS A 167 -4.50 20.18 16.64
CA LYS A 167 -4.91 19.52 15.39
C LYS A 167 -4.94 20.50 14.22
N PRO A 168 -4.64 20.07 12.99
CA PRO A 168 -4.85 20.89 11.79
C PRO A 168 -6.34 21.24 11.64
N ALA A 169 -6.64 22.54 11.44
CA ALA A 169 -7.96 23.02 11.10
C ALA A 169 -8.13 23.08 9.57
N GLN A 170 -9.35 22.87 9.08
CA GLN A 170 -9.64 22.91 7.65
C GLN A 170 -9.64 24.34 7.14
N ARG A 171 -8.88 24.64 6.09
CA ARG A 171 -9.00 25.93 5.39
C ARG A 171 -10.34 26.00 4.67
N ALA A 172 -11.08 27.11 4.81
CA ALA A 172 -12.41 27.32 4.25
C ALA A 172 -12.47 26.92 2.77
N ARG A 173 -13.43 26.06 2.40
CA ARG A 173 -13.53 25.49 1.05
C ARG A 173 -14.95 25.12 0.67
N ILE A 174 -15.23 25.10 -0.64
CA ILE A 174 -16.44 24.53 -1.22
C ILE A 174 -16.09 23.40 -2.21
N SER A 175 -16.94 22.42 -2.32
CA SER A 175 -16.86 21.38 -3.34
C SER A 175 -17.42 21.90 -4.66
N VAL A 176 -16.76 21.56 -5.79
CA VAL A 176 -17.19 21.89 -7.15
C VAL A 176 -17.35 20.59 -7.93
N ALA A 177 -18.55 20.29 -8.39
CA ALA A 177 -18.77 19.10 -9.20
C ALA A 177 -18.15 19.27 -10.60
N ARG A 178 -17.66 18.17 -11.18
CA ARG A 178 -17.11 18.21 -12.56
C ARG A 178 -18.12 18.75 -13.59
N SER A 179 -19.42 18.53 -13.35
CA SER A 179 -20.54 19.04 -14.17
C SER A 179 -20.75 20.55 -14.04
N ASP A 180 -20.32 21.16 -12.93
CA ASP A 180 -20.53 22.58 -12.64
C ASP A 180 -19.61 23.49 -13.44
N ILE A 181 -18.57 22.93 -14.06
CA ILE A 181 -17.54 23.69 -14.78
C ILE A 181 -17.17 23.06 -16.12
N THR A 182 -16.64 23.88 -17.02
CA THR A 182 -15.95 23.44 -18.24
C THR A 182 -14.51 23.93 -18.19
N LEU A 183 -13.55 23.02 -18.15
CA LEU A 183 -12.13 23.35 -18.17
C LEU A 183 -11.72 23.93 -19.53
N THR A 184 -10.83 24.93 -19.50
CA THR A 184 -10.30 25.65 -20.69
C THR A 184 -8.78 25.76 -20.60
N PRO A 185 -8.09 26.14 -21.69
CA PRO A 185 -6.63 26.32 -21.65
C PRO A 185 -6.14 27.38 -20.65
N THR A 186 -6.98 28.31 -20.22
CA THR A 186 -6.62 29.38 -19.30
C THR A 186 -7.30 29.32 -17.93
N GLY A 187 -8.12 28.27 -17.69
CA GLY A 187 -8.88 28.11 -16.44
C GLY A 187 -10.13 27.30 -16.64
N PHE A 188 -11.30 27.84 -16.29
CA PHE A 188 -12.58 27.16 -16.51
C PHE A 188 -13.76 28.13 -16.63
N THR A 189 -14.85 27.64 -17.21
CA THR A 189 -16.13 28.36 -17.26
C THR A 189 -17.11 27.71 -16.29
N ILE A 190 -17.75 28.51 -15.44
CA ILE A 190 -18.80 28.12 -14.51
C ILE A 190 -20.09 27.84 -15.30
N ARG A 191 -20.71 26.68 -15.10
CA ARG A 191 -22.01 26.32 -15.69
C ARG A 191 -23.13 26.37 -14.65
N ASN A 192 -22.81 26.08 -13.39
CA ASN A 192 -23.80 26.10 -12.31
C ASN A 192 -24.10 27.54 -11.89
N PRO A 193 -25.36 28.03 -12.06
CA PRO A 193 -25.73 29.38 -11.67
C PRO A 193 -25.58 29.67 -10.16
N ASP A 194 -25.61 28.65 -9.30
CA ASP A 194 -25.43 28.82 -7.86
C ASP A 194 -24.00 29.28 -7.52
N LEU A 195 -23.05 29.09 -8.43
CA LEU A 195 -21.66 29.57 -8.30
C LEU A 195 -21.43 30.96 -8.90
N ALA A 196 -22.47 31.64 -9.43
CA ALA A 196 -22.32 32.95 -10.05
C ALA A 196 -21.78 34.04 -9.10
N TYR A 197 -22.03 33.88 -7.79
CA TYR A 197 -21.52 34.80 -6.76
C TYR A 197 -19.99 34.87 -6.70
N LEU A 198 -19.28 33.82 -7.19
CA LEU A 198 -17.81 33.81 -7.21
C LEU A 198 -17.21 35.03 -7.90
N ALA A 199 -17.88 35.58 -8.94
CA ALA A 199 -17.44 36.75 -9.64
C ALA A 199 -17.49 38.04 -8.78
N THR A 200 -18.18 38.02 -7.65
CA THR A 200 -18.32 39.16 -6.74
C THR A 200 -17.40 39.10 -5.53
N LEU A 201 -16.63 38.00 -5.39
CA LEU A 201 -15.74 37.80 -4.26
C LEU A 201 -14.57 38.82 -4.31
N PRO A 202 -14.19 39.37 -3.14
CA PRO A 202 -12.93 40.08 -3.02
C PRO A 202 -11.75 39.11 -3.06
N ASP A 203 -10.55 39.61 -3.23
CA ASP A 203 -9.28 38.88 -3.11
C ASP A 203 -9.22 37.56 -3.93
N GLN A 204 -9.82 37.56 -5.15
CA GLN A 204 -9.93 36.39 -6.01
C GLN A 204 -8.60 35.70 -6.25
N LYS A 205 -7.48 36.43 -6.28
CA LYS A 205 -6.13 35.88 -6.46
C LYS A 205 -5.65 34.99 -5.32
N ARG A 206 -6.32 34.99 -4.18
CA ARG A 206 -6.04 34.14 -3.04
C ARG A 206 -6.84 32.83 -3.07
N ILE A 207 -7.81 32.71 -3.97
CA ILE A 207 -8.60 31.49 -4.12
C ILE A 207 -7.74 30.44 -4.82
N ASP A 208 -7.61 29.27 -4.21
CA ASP A 208 -6.97 28.10 -4.81
C ASP A 208 -8.02 27.16 -5.42
N PHE A 209 -7.75 26.63 -6.60
CA PHE A 209 -8.44 25.48 -7.16
C PHE A 209 -7.64 24.20 -6.82
N GLN A 210 -8.22 23.31 -6.05
CA GLN A 210 -7.65 22.00 -5.74
C GLN A 210 -8.30 20.92 -6.58
N ALA A 211 -7.49 20.07 -7.19
CA ALA A 211 -7.91 18.88 -7.91
C ALA A 211 -7.29 17.63 -7.29
N MET A 212 -8.13 16.80 -6.66
CA MET A 212 -7.76 15.46 -6.19
C MET A 212 -8.04 14.47 -7.33
N LEU A 213 -6.99 13.89 -7.90
CA LEU A 213 -7.07 13.04 -9.09
C LEU A 213 -6.81 11.57 -8.72
N SER A 214 -6.15 10.77 -9.59
CA SER A 214 -5.85 9.38 -9.28
C SER A 214 -4.68 9.26 -8.29
N PHE A 215 -3.50 9.66 -8.72
CA PHE A 215 -2.25 9.64 -7.94
C PHE A 215 -1.61 11.02 -7.78
N THR A 216 -2.26 12.08 -8.28
CA THR A 216 -1.82 13.46 -8.11
C THR A 216 -2.85 14.31 -7.37
N ASN A 217 -2.39 15.19 -6.50
CA ASN A 217 -3.20 16.18 -5.80
C ASN A 217 -2.64 17.57 -6.13
N ARG A 218 -3.38 18.35 -6.93
CA ARG A 218 -2.89 19.55 -7.60
C ARG A 218 -3.54 20.81 -7.07
N PHE A 219 -2.77 21.92 -7.01
CA PHE A 219 -3.27 23.24 -6.62
C PHE A 219 -2.87 24.28 -7.66
N ALA A 220 -3.82 25.12 -8.06
CA ALA A 220 -3.59 26.26 -8.92
C ALA A 220 -4.38 27.48 -8.37
N PRO A 221 -3.74 28.64 -8.15
CA PRO A 221 -4.45 29.83 -7.71
C PRO A 221 -5.19 30.52 -8.86
N VAL A 222 -6.32 31.16 -8.50
CA VAL A 222 -7.13 31.97 -9.41
C VAL A 222 -6.44 33.29 -9.71
N GLU A 223 -6.45 33.77 -10.96
CA GLU A 223 -6.05 35.12 -11.33
C GLU A 223 -7.25 36.10 -11.27
N SER A 224 -8.39 35.70 -11.86
CA SER A 224 -9.61 36.54 -11.85
C SER A 224 -10.87 35.72 -12.17
N ILE A 225 -12.01 36.22 -11.68
CA ILE A 225 -13.35 35.68 -12.00
C ILE A 225 -14.20 36.82 -12.54
N SER A 226 -14.66 36.70 -13.79
CA SER A 226 -15.52 37.69 -14.45
C SER A 226 -16.72 37.02 -15.10
N GLY A 227 -17.92 37.30 -14.58
CA GLY A 227 -19.12 36.60 -14.97
C GLY A 227 -18.97 35.09 -14.70
N SER A 228 -19.08 34.26 -15.73
CA SER A 228 -18.87 32.83 -15.62
C SER A 228 -17.43 32.35 -15.92
N THR A 229 -16.53 33.27 -16.31
CA THR A 229 -15.16 32.93 -16.71
C THR A 229 -14.21 33.03 -15.53
N VAL A 230 -13.50 31.99 -15.23
CA VAL A 230 -12.41 31.93 -14.26
C VAL A 230 -11.10 31.76 -15.00
N VAL A 231 -10.20 32.76 -14.81
CA VAL A 231 -8.82 32.71 -15.31
C VAL A 231 -7.90 32.33 -14.17
N MET A 232 -6.99 31.40 -14.42
CA MET A 232 -6.05 30.89 -13.42
C MET A 232 -4.69 31.56 -13.57
N GLN A 233 -3.93 31.65 -12.49
CA GLN A 233 -2.56 32.18 -12.51
C GLN A 233 -1.63 31.28 -13.32
N GLN A 234 -0.63 31.92 -13.94
CA GLN A 234 0.41 31.26 -14.72
C GLN A 234 1.77 31.38 -14.02
N PRO A 235 2.64 30.37 -14.10
CA PRO A 235 2.53 29.11 -14.88
C PRO A 235 1.75 28.00 -14.19
N ALA A 236 1.14 28.24 -13.02
CA ALA A 236 0.43 27.21 -12.25
C ALA A 236 -0.56 26.42 -13.10
N TRP A 237 -1.46 27.10 -13.84
CA TRP A 237 -2.47 26.40 -14.63
C TRP A 237 -1.86 25.59 -15.77
N ASP A 238 -0.91 26.17 -16.48
CA ASP A 238 -0.18 25.50 -17.55
C ASP A 238 0.50 24.22 -17.07
N ASN A 239 1.15 24.25 -15.91
CA ASN A 239 1.83 23.10 -15.32
C ASN A 239 0.83 22.05 -14.79
N ASN A 240 -0.29 22.48 -14.22
CA ASN A 240 -1.33 21.60 -13.67
C ASN A 240 -2.20 20.93 -14.75
N THR A 241 -2.19 21.46 -15.98
CA THR A 241 -2.86 20.89 -17.16
C THR A 241 -1.87 20.26 -18.13
N TYR A 242 -0.76 19.70 -17.64
CA TYR A 242 0.36 19.20 -18.43
C TYR A 242 0.83 17.84 -17.92
N GLY A 243 1.02 16.88 -18.83
CA GLY A 243 1.50 15.56 -18.50
C GLY A 243 0.42 14.55 -18.11
N TYR A 244 0.79 13.62 -17.23
CA TYR A 244 -0.07 12.51 -16.81
C TYR A 244 -0.94 12.89 -15.61
N ASP A 245 -2.11 12.24 -15.49
CA ASP A 245 -3.10 12.52 -14.43
C ASP A 245 -3.30 14.03 -14.24
N ALA A 246 -3.45 14.76 -15.36
CA ALA A 246 -3.63 16.21 -15.37
C ALA A 246 -5.10 16.57 -15.09
N ILE A 247 -5.37 17.82 -14.67
CA ILE A 247 -6.70 18.28 -14.25
C ILE A 247 -7.78 18.00 -15.31
N GLN A 248 -7.47 18.19 -16.60
CA GLN A 248 -8.43 17.99 -17.71
C GLN A 248 -8.54 16.52 -18.15
N ALA A 249 -7.54 15.69 -17.86
CA ALA A 249 -7.45 14.29 -18.27
C ALA A 249 -7.04 13.37 -17.10
N PRO A 250 -7.83 13.31 -16.04
CA PRO A 250 -7.54 12.46 -14.89
C PRO A 250 -7.81 10.98 -15.22
N PHE A 251 -7.03 10.07 -14.65
CA PHE A 251 -7.26 8.61 -14.81
C PHE A 251 -8.49 8.11 -14.04
N ARG A 252 -9.00 8.89 -13.09
CA ARG A 252 -10.23 8.59 -12.34
C ARG A 252 -11.12 9.82 -12.21
N THR A 253 -12.37 9.63 -11.79
CA THR A 253 -13.29 10.74 -11.49
C THR A 253 -12.67 11.66 -10.45
N PRO A 254 -12.38 12.93 -10.78
CA PRO A 254 -11.73 13.86 -9.89
C PRO A 254 -12.69 14.42 -8.83
N LYS A 255 -12.12 14.93 -7.73
CA LYS A 255 -12.83 15.81 -6.78
C LYS A 255 -12.20 17.18 -6.86
N PHE A 256 -13.02 18.20 -7.07
CA PHE A 256 -12.58 19.59 -7.15
C PHE A 256 -13.08 20.42 -5.98
N PHE A 257 -12.24 21.34 -5.54
CA PHE A 257 -12.58 22.29 -4.48
C PHE A 257 -12.07 23.69 -4.85
N LEU A 258 -12.77 24.71 -4.38
CA LEU A 258 -12.26 26.09 -4.30
C LEU A 258 -12.03 26.40 -2.83
N LEU A 259 -10.84 26.91 -2.49
CA LEU A 259 -10.41 27.15 -1.11
C LEU A 259 -10.02 28.60 -0.90
N ASN A 260 -9.95 29.00 0.37
CA ASN A 260 -9.32 30.24 0.80
C ASN A 260 -10.10 31.51 0.41
N SER A 261 -11.41 31.52 0.68
CA SER A 261 -12.25 32.70 0.66
C SER A 261 -13.08 32.80 1.94
N ARG A 262 -13.29 34.01 2.45
CA ARG A 262 -14.17 34.24 3.63
C ARG A 262 -15.58 33.70 3.38
N LYS A 263 -16.06 33.73 2.15
CA LYS A 263 -17.40 33.26 1.77
C LYS A 263 -17.54 31.72 1.82
N PHE A 264 -16.44 30.99 1.80
CA PHE A 264 -16.41 29.52 1.87
C PHE A 264 -16.38 29.01 3.33
N LEU A 265 -16.38 29.92 4.31
CA LEU A 265 -16.35 29.59 5.74
C LEU A 265 -17.75 29.22 6.21
N ASP A 266 -18.22 28.02 5.86
CA ASP A 266 -19.58 27.57 6.09
C ASP A 266 -19.69 26.31 6.97
N GLU A 267 -18.62 25.51 7.09
CA GLU A 267 -18.60 24.31 7.93
C GLU A 267 -17.86 24.52 9.26
N PRO A 268 -18.29 23.85 10.36
CA PRO A 268 -17.56 23.89 11.61
C PRO A 268 -16.13 23.33 11.52
N GLY A 269 -15.17 24.01 12.14
CA GLY A 269 -13.75 23.67 12.10
C GLY A 269 -12.99 24.36 10.98
N GLU A 270 -13.66 25.10 10.11
CA GLU A 270 -13.03 25.88 9.04
C GLU A 270 -12.49 27.22 9.51
N TRP A 271 -11.47 27.70 8.75
CA TRP A 271 -10.82 28.97 8.99
C TRP A 271 -10.47 29.72 7.71
N TYR A 272 -10.35 31.04 7.82
CA TYR A 272 -9.88 31.94 6.74
C TYR A 272 -9.01 33.05 7.33
N LEU A 273 -7.91 33.40 6.65
CA LEU A 273 -7.06 34.53 6.99
C LEU A 273 -7.19 35.62 5.93
N ASP A 274 -7.70 36.78 6.33
CA ASP A 274 -7.49 38.04 5.58
C ASP A 274 -6.09 38.58 5.90
N SER A 275 -5.11 38.27 5.06
CA SER A 275 -3.71 38.69 5.27
C SER A 275 -3.49 40.17 5.10
N THR A 276 -4.40 40.89 4.39
CA THR A 276 -4.34 42.35 4.20
C THR A 276 -4.85 43.07 5.44
N ALA A 277 -5.98 42.65 5.97
CA ALA A 277 -6.52 43.20 7.22
C ALA A 277 -5.83 42.64 8.48
N GLY A 278 -5.09 41.56 8.36
CA GLY A 278 -4.49 40.87 9.51
C GLY A 278 -5.52 40.26 10.43
N THR A 279 -6.62 39.73 9.86
CA THR A 279 -7.76 39.18 10.61
C THR A 279 -7.94 37.70 10.28
N LEU A 280 -7.88 36.88 11.33
CA LEU A 280 -8.16 35.45 11.25
C LEU A 280 -9.63 35.21 11.64
N TYR A 281 -10.34 34.42 10.82
CA TYR A 281 -11.70 33.98 11.06
C TYR A 281 -11.72 32.46 11.31
N TYR A 282 -12.52 32.04 12.27
CA TYR A 282 -12.67 30.61 12.61
C TYR A 282 -14.11 30.30 12.99
N LYS A 283 -14.64 29.18 12.51
CA LYS A 283 -15.94 28.66 12.92
C LYS A 283 -15.72 27.44 13.84
N PRO A 284 -15.98 27.57 15.16
CA PRO A 284 -15.70 26.49 16.11
C PRO A 284 -16.47 25.21 15.82
N LEU A 285 -15.88 24.08 16.22
CA LEU A 285 -16.55 22.78 16.20
C LEU A 285 -17.74 22.77 17.17
N PRO A 286 -18.78 21.94 16.96
CA PRO A 286 -19.89 21.80 17.88
C PRO A 286 -19.42 21.48 19.29
N GLY A 287 -19.84 22.31 20.25
CA GLY A 287 -19.47 22.18 21.67
C GLY A 287 -18.09 22.74 22.04
N GLN A 288 -17.33 23.31 21.11
CA GLN A 288 -16.05 23.97 21.40
C GLN A 288 -16.27 25.35 21.96
N ASP A 289 -15.72 25.63 23.15
CA ASP A 289 -15.73 26.95 23.78
C ASP A 289 -14.56 27.80 23.26
N ILE A 290 -14.85 28.81 22.46
CA ILE A 290 -13.83 29.67 21.84
C ILE A 290 -12.89 30.33 22.85
N SER A 291 -13.36 30.61 24.08
CA SER A 291 -12.56 31.21 25.13
C SER A 291 -11.45 30.27 25.66
N GLN A 292 -11.59 28.96 25.40
CA GLN A 292 -10.65 27.92 25.82
C GLN A 292 -9.82 27.39 24.63
N VAL A 293 -10.16 27.78 23.39
CA VAL A 293 -9.46 27.34 22.18
C VAL A 293 -8.00 27.80 22.18
N ARG A 294 -7.11 26.85 22.00
CA ARG A 294 -5.68 27.10 21.79
C ARG A 294 -5.39 27.02 20.29
N ALA A 295 -5.41 28.17 19.63
CA ALA A 295 -5.08 28.29 18.21
C ALA A 295 -3.62 28.75 18.04
N GLU A 296 -2.89 28.08 17.15
CA GLU A 296 -1.49 28.35 16.80
C GLU A 296 -1.40 28.66 15.31
N LEU A 297 -0.89 29.84 14.97
CA LEU A 297 -0.80 30.33 13.61
C LEU A 297 0.65 30.32 13.12
N PRO A 298 1.03 29.41 12.19
CA PRO A 298 2.39 29.27 11.70
C PRO A 298 2.94 30.52 11.00
N ARG A 299 4.24 30.77 11.18
CA ARG A 299 4.99 31.87 10.58
C ARG A 299 6.22 31.42 9.80
N LEU A 300 6.67 30.19 10.03
CA LEU A 300 7.88 29.62 9.43
C LEU A 300 7.55 28.40 8.58
N GLU A 301 8.28 28.21 7.50
CA GLU A 301 8.21 27.00 6.69
C GLU A 301 9.21 25.93 7.17
N SER A 302 10.30 26.32 7.83
CA SER A 302 11.33 25.43 8.38
C SER A 302 11.67 25.81 9.81
N LEU A 303 11.97 24.83 10.65
CA LEU A 303 12.37 25.01 12.07
C LEU A 303 13.86 24.79 12.28
N VAL A 304 14.40 23.74 11.66
CA VAL A 304 15.80 23.34 11.81
C VAL A 304 16.40 22.97 10.46
N GLN A 305 17.59 23.51 10.20
CA GLN A 305 18.39 23.19 9.03
C GLN A 305 19.77 22.74 9.48
N VAL A 306 20.10 21.47 9.22
CA VAL A 306 21.40 20.86 9.57
C VAL A 306 22.20 20.68 8.29
N GLY A 307 23.33 21.37 8.17
CA GLY A 307 24.16 21.19 7.00
C GLY A 307 25.25 22.27 6.86
N GLY A 308 26.34 21.88 6.23
CA GLY A 308 27.43 22.76 5.88
C GLY A 308 27.60 22.86 4.37
N THR A 309 28.83 22.66 3.93
CA THR A 309 29.20 22.49 2.51
C THR A 309 29.76 21.09 2.31
N TYR A 310 29.99 20.66 1.06
CA TYR A 310 30.65 19.37 0.80
C TYR A 310 32.10 19.32 1.31
N ASP A 311 32.77 20.46 1.42
CA ASP A 311 34.13 20.55 2.00
C ASP A 311 34.10 20.55 3.54
N GLU A 312 33.12 21.22 4.12
CA GLU A 312 32.92 21.36 5.55
C GLU A 312 31.47 20.98 5.97
N PRO A 313 31.09 19.70 5.92
CA PRO A 313 29.76 19.27 6.34
C PRO A 313 29.55 19.40 7.86
N ALA A 314 28.31 19.58 8.28
CA ALA A 314 27.93 19.45 9.69
C ALA A 314 28.11 18.01 10.16
N ARG A 315 28.69 17.78 11.35
CA ARG A 315 29.03 16.42 11.81
C ARG A 315 28.75 16.19 13.28
N ASN A 316 28.49 14.92 13.63
CA ASN A 316 28.37 14.44 14.99
C ASN A 316 27.37 15.26 15.81
N LEU A 317 26.14 15.43 15.29
CA LEU A 317 25.04 16.14 15.93
C LEU A 317 23.91 15.17 16.30
N ARG A 318 23.36 15.32 17.50
CA ARG A 318 22.27 14.50 17.99
C ARG A 318 21.15 15.37 18.56
N PHE A 319 19.90 15.09 18.15
CA PHE A 319 18.67 15.70 18.63
C PHE A 319 17.82 14.63 19.33
N GLU A 320 17.49 14.81 20.61
CA GLU A 320 16.86 13.76 21.40
C GLU A 320 15.70 14.28 22.25
N GLY A 321 14.50 13.68 22.09
CA GLY A 321 13.31 13.99 22.88
C GLY A 321 12.72 15.36 22.60
N LEU A 322 12.95 15.93 21.41
CA LEU A 322 12.46 17.26 21.02
C LEU A 322 11.14 17.14 20.24
N THR A 323 10.26 18.13 20.42
CA THR A 323 9.05 18.27 19.60
C THR A 323 9.22 19.42 18.61
N PHE A 324 9.00 19.13 17.32
CA PHE A 324 9.02 20.10 16.21
C PHE A 324 7.58 20.31 15.72
N THR A 325 7.12 21.58 15.71
CA THR A 325 5.69 21.86 15.40
C THR A 325 5.48 23.26 14.81
N GLY A 326 4.29 23.46 14.22
CA GLY A 326 3.80 24.80 13.90
C GLY A 326 4.48 25.42 12.68
N THR A 327 4.63 24.69 11.57
CA THR A 327 5.09 25.24 10.29
C THR A 327 3.95 25.37 9.28
N THR A 328 4.21 26.16 8.22
CA THR A 328 3.39 26.29 7.01
C THR A 328 4.22 25.96 5.78
N TRP A 329 3.59 25.90 4.61
CA TRP A 329 4.27 25.86 3.32
C TRP A 329 3.48 26.67 2.30
N LEU A 330 4.06 27.76 1.83
CA LEU A 330 3.36 28.77 1.05
C LEU A 330 3.36 28.52 -0.46
N HIS A 331 4.32 27.73 -0.94
CA HIS A 331 4.55 27.50 -2.37
C HIS A 331 3.28 27.16 -3.18
N PRO A 332 2.36 26.27 -2.74
CA PRO A 332 1.16 25.92 -3.49
C PRO A 332 0.17 27.09 -3.73
N GLY A 333 0.26 28.14 -2.93
CA GLY A 333 -0.54 29.38 -3.08
C GLY A 333 0.16 30.48 -3.91
N THR A 334 1.35 30.24 -4.46
CA THR A 334 2.05 31.16 -5.37
C THR A 334 1.59 30.96 -6.80
N SER A 335 2.01 31.85 -7.71
CA SER A 335 1.74 31.71 -9.14
C SER A 335 2.32 30.44 -9.78
N ASP A 336 3.22 29.71 -9.11
CA ASP A 336 3.71 28.39 -9.51
C ASP A 336 2.72 27.27 -9.21
N GLY A 337 1.88 27.43 -8.17
CA GLY A 337 0.95 26.41 -7.72
C GLY A 337 1.64 25.16 -7.18
N TYR A 338 0.95 24.03 -7.26
CA TYR A 338 1.50 22.69 -6.96
C TYR A 338 1.09 21.72 -8.06
N ALA A 339 1.89 21.71 -9.12
CA ALA A 339 1.69 20.81 -10.25
C ALA A 339 2.34 19.46 -9.98
N ASN A 340 1.74 18.72 -9.05
CA ASN A 340 2.23 17.47 -8.53
C ASN A 340 2.43 16.39 -9.61
N GLN A 341 3.51 15.62 -9.45
CA GLN A 341 3.93 14.53 -10.34
C GLN A 341 4.20 13.23 -9.56
N GLN A 342 3.47 13.02 -8.47
CA GLN A 342 3.57 11.87 -7.55
C GLN A 342 4.63 12.05 -6.44
N THR A 343 4.36 11.50 -5.25
CA THR A 343 5.24 11.43 -4.07
C THR A 343 5.87 12.76 -3.63
N GLY A 344 5.14 13.87 -3.81
CA GLY A 344 5.61 15.21 -3.42
C GLY A 344 6.53 15.90 -4.41
N ALA A 345 6.81 15.29 -5.56
CA ALA A 345 7.51 15.94 -6.67
C ALA A 345 6.56 16.82 -7.50
N PHE A 346 7.00 17.97 -7.97
CA PHE A 346 6.14 18.89 -8.73
C PHE A 346 6.91 19.72 -9.77
N ILE A 347 6.19 20.10 -10.82
CA ILE A 347 6.70 21.01 -11.85
C ILE A 347 6.59 22.43 -11.31
N SER A 348 7.66 23.23 -11.45
CA SER A 348 7.75 24.64 -11.05
C SER A 348 8.29 25.51 -12.20
N GLY A 349 7.84 26.75 -12.26
CA GLY A 349 8.27 27.71 -13.27
C GLY A 349 7.71 27.47 -14.67
N VAL A 350 8.09 28.34 -15.60
CA VAL A 350 7.68 28.29 -17.03
C VAL A 350 8.42 27.16 -17.74
N GLN A 351 7.70 26.32 -18.47
CA GLN A 351 8.26 25.18 -19.20
C GLN A 351 8.58 25.56 -20.67
N PRO A 352 9.86 25.66 -21.03
CA PRO A 352 10.27 26.20 -22.33
C PRO A 352 9.88 25.30 -23.52
N HIS A 353 9.64 24.01 -23.28
CA HIS A 353 9.27 23.03 -24.30
C HIS A 353 7.78 22.68 -24.31
N ARG A 354 6.96 23.40 -23.52
CA ARG A 354 5.51 23.20 -23.50
C ARG A 354 4.89 23.66 -24.83
N PRO A 355 4.20 22.78 -25.58
CA PRO A 355 3.50 23.20 -26.81
C PRO A 355 2.39 24.21 -26.52
N PRO A 356 2.09 25.14 -27.43
CA PRO A 356 0.99 26.10 -27.24
C PRO A 356 -0.39 25.47 -27.08
N ASP A 357 -0.60 24.29 -27.67
CA ASP A 357 -1.83 23.49 -27.59
C ASP A 357 -1.76 22.34 -26.56
N ALA A 358 -0.82 22.39 -25.62
CA ALA A 358 -0.54 21.32 -24.65
C ALA A 358 -1.75 20.89 -23.83
N PHE A 359 -2.72 21.76 -23.60
CA PHE A 359 -3.97 21.45 -22.91
C PHE A 359 -4.71 20.25 -23.56
N THR A 360 -4.60 20.11 -24.89
CA THR A 360 -5.19 18.99 -25.63
C THR A 360 -4.15 17.99 -26.13
N SER A 361 -3.02 18.45 -26.65
CA SER A 361 -2.00 17.61 -27.27
C SER A 361 -1.13 16.84 -26.27
N CYS A 362 -1.05 17.31 -25.00
CA CYS A 362 -0.22 16.70 -23.95
C CYS A 362 -1.00 16.22 -22.72
N SER A 363 -2.29 15.94 -22.86
CA SER A 363 -3.16 15.51 -21.76
C SER A 363 -2.86 14.08 -21.23
N SER A 364 -2.00 13.34 -21.93
CA SER A 364 -1.52 12.00 -21.53
C SER A 364 0.00 11.89 -21.73
N GLY A 365 0.70 12.99 -21.47
CA GLY A 365 2.12 13.12 -21.72
C GLY A 365 2.44 13.49 -23.18
N CYS A 366 3.61 14.01 -23.42
CA CYS A 366 4.18 14.31 -24.75
C CYS A 366 5.68 14.58 -24.59
N LYS A 367 6.41 14.64 -25.72
CA LYS A 367 7.86 14.92 -25.72
C LYS A 367 8.25 16.18 -24.95
N GLY A 368 7.48 17.26 -25.07
CA GLY A 368 7.73 18.50 -24.32
C GLY A 368 7.53 18.34 -22.81
N PHE A 369 6.63 17.47 -22.38
CA PHE A 369 6.44 17.11 -20.96
C PHE A 369 7.65 16.34 -20.43
N GLU A 370 8.19 15.39 -21.18
CA GLU A 370 9.36 14.62 -20.76
C GLU A 370 10.58 15.54 -20.49
N ALA A 371 10.69 16.66 -21.20
CA ALA A 371 11.70 17.69 -20.96
C ALA A 371 11.66 18.33 -19.56
N THR A 372 10.55 18.21 -18.83
CA THR A 372 10.41 18.79 -17.49
C THR A 372 11.08 17.98 -16.40
N ARG A 373 11.30 16.66 -16.61
CA ARG A 373 11.63 15.68 -15.55
C ARG A 373 12.91 16.02 -14.77
N ASN A 374 13.91 16.58 -15.42
CA ASN A 374 15.18 16.94 -14.76
C ASN A 374 15.09 18.15 -13.83
N ASN A 375 14.00 18.91 -13.89
CA ASN A 375 13.84 20.16 -13.17
C ASN A 375 12.72 20.12 -12.11
N TRP A 376 12.08 18.97 -11.89
CA TRP A 376 11.05 18.87 -10.86
C TRP A 376 11.62 19.20 -9.48
N ALA A 377 10.82 19.90 -8.69
CA ALA A 377 11.14 20.22 -7.31
C ALA A 377 10.50 19.22 -6.35
N GLN A 378 11.02 19.17 -5.13
CA GLN A 378 10.42 18.39 -4.05
C GLN A 378 9.83 19.32 -2.99
N ALA A 379 8.82 18.84 -2.26
CA ALA A 379 8.20 19.56 -1.17
C ALA A 379 9.23 19.83 -0.05
N ALA A 380 9.18 21.07 0.52
CA ALA A 380 10.08 21.46 1.59
C ALA A 380 9.81 20.69 2.89
N ALA A 381 10.83 20.52 3.73
CA ALA A 381 10.72 19.87 5.03
C ALA A 381 10.83 20.87 6.20
N ALA A 382 10.10 20.61 7.28
CA ALA A 382 10.18 21.41 8.50
C ALA A 382 11.54 21.28 9.18
N VAL A 383 12.16 20.10 9.09
CA VAL A 383 13.55 19.83 9.52
C VAL A 383 14.30 19.25 8.33
N GLN A 384 15.45 19.85 8.00
CA GLN A 384 16.24 19.52 6.82
C GLN A 384 17.66 19.12 7.19
N VAL A 385 18.17 18.04 6.58
CA VAL A 385 19.55 17.55 6.70
C VAL A 385 20.18 17.44 5.31
N SER A 386 21.29 18.14 5.06
CA SER A 386 22.00 18.16 3.76
C SER A 386 23.46 18.51 3.98
N ALA A 387 24.40 17.98 3.19
CA ALA A 387 25.85 18.18 3.40
C ALA A 387 26.23 17.95 4.88
N ALA A 388 25.89 16.76 5.39
CA ALA A 388 26.00 16.42 6.81
C ALA A 388 26.43 14.96 7.01
N GLU A 389 27.14 14.68 8.09
CA GLU A 389 27.63 13.34 8.42
C GLU A 389 27.44 13.03 9.91
N ASP A 390 26.96 11.82 10.22
CA ASP A 390 26.72 11.35 11.59
C ASP A 390 25.72 12.24 12.35
N ILE A 391 24.48 12.27 11.84
CA ILE A 391 23.37 13.04 12.43
C ILE A 391 22.31 12.07 12.98
N ALA A 392 21.83 12.33 14.20
CA ALA A 392 20.83 11.47 14.82
C ALA A 392 19.61 12.26 15.34
N PHE A 393 18.41 11.76 15.03
CA PHE A 393 17.15 12.16 15.66
C PHE A 393 16.61 10.96 16.44
N VAL A 394 16.44 11.13 17.75
CA VAL A 394 16.05 10.04 18.64
C VAL A 394 14.91 10.47 19.54
N ASP A 395 13.93 9.59 19.73
CA ASP A 395 12.79 9.81 20.64
C ASP A 395 12.10 11.18 20.44
N SER A 396 12.10 11.71 19.19
CA SER A 396 11.61 13.06 18.87
C SER A 396 10.22 13.01 18.23
N THR A 397 9.49 14.13 18.29
CA THR A 397 8.13 14.23 17.73
C THR A 397 8.07 15.33 16.66
N PHE A 398 7.51 14.99 15.50
CA PHE A 398 7.27 15.88 14.37
C PHE A 398 5.75 15.94 14.17
N VAL A 399 5.13 17.06 14.52
CA VAL A 399 3.66 17.16 14.58
C VAL A 399 3.17 18.54 14.13
N ASN A 400 2.02 18.59 13.44
CA ASN A 400 1.42 19.85 12.99
C ASN A 400 2.39 20.66 12.11
N LEU A 401 2.83 20.06 11.02
CA LEU A 401 3.79 20.64 10.08
C LEU A 401 3.16 20.94 8.73
N GLY A 402 3.58 22.04 8.10
CA GLY A 402 2.97 22.59 6.91
C GLY A 402 3.32 21.84 5.61
N SER A 403 4.29 20.93 5.67
CA SER A 403 4.70 20.06 4.56
C SER A 403 5.37 18.80 5.13
N VAL A 404 6.48 18.32 4.53
CA VAL A 404 7.24 17.16 4.99
C VAL A 404 7.79 17.38 6.40
N GLY A 405 7.75 16.34 7.24
CA GLY A 405 8.30 16.40 8.59
C GLY A 405 9.82 16.52 8.61
N LEU A 406 10.51 15.56 8.01
CA LEU A 406 11.98 15.50 7.94
C LEU A 406 12.46 15.17 6.53
N GLY A 407 13.31 16.03 5.97
CA GLY A 407 14.02 15.82 4.71
C GLY A 407 15.48 15.47 4.93
N ILE A 408 15.99 14.43 4.28
CA ILE A 408 17.37 13.95 4.39
C ILE A 408 17.97 13.87 3.00
N GLY A 409 18.87 14.79 2.65
CA GLY A 409 19.56 14.80 1.36
C GLY A 409 18.64 14.95 0.15
N ASN A 410 17.51 15.62 0.32
CA ASN A 410 16.59 15.92 -0.76
C ASN A 410 16.96 17.23 -1.50
N ASP A 411 16.06 17.82 -2.26
CA ASP A 411 16.33 18.92 -3.19
C ASP A 411 17.17 20.09 -2.62
N ALA A 412 18.02 20.66 -3.44
CA ALA A 412 18.97 21.73 -3.12
C ALA A 412 18.34 22.99 -2.52
N ASN A 413 17.11 23.33 -2.92
CA ASN A 413 16.41 24.52 -2.41
C ASN A 413 15.93 24.35 -0.96
N ALA A 414 15.97 23.18 -0.40
CA ALA A 414 15.62 22.92 0.99
C ALA A 414 16.67 23.40 1.99
N HIS A 415 17.87 23.80 1.55
CA HIS A 415 18.96 24.26 2.38
C HIS A 415 19.44 25.67 1.97
N ALA A 416 19.70 26.53 2.95
CA ALA A 416 20.07 27.94 2.71
C ALA A 416 21.36 28.14 1.91
N THR A 417 22.25 27.16 1.89
CA THR A 417 23.50 27.19 1.11
C THR A 417 23.30 26.75 -0.34
N GLY A 418 22.08 26.30 -0.71
CA GLY A 418 21.79 25.69 -1.99
C GLY A 418 22.28 24.25 -2.13
N VAL A 419 22.75 23.63 -1.05
CA VAL A 419 23.24 22.26 -1.01
C VAL A 419 22.19 21.38 -0.37
N GLY A 420 21.45 20.60 -1.19
CA GLY A 420 20.37 19.70 -0.74
C GLY A 420 20.77 18.24 -0.58
N LEU A 421 21.90 17.83 -1.15
CA LEU A 421 22.42 16.45 -1.18
C LEU A 421 23.54 16.23 -0.15
N GLY A 422 24.14 15.05 -0.15
CA GLY A 422 25.33 14.72 0.63
C GLY A 422 25.05 14.49 2.10
N ALA A 423 23.97 13.77 2.42
CA ALA A 423 23.68 13.31 3.77
C ALA A 423 24.25 11.88 3.97
N HIS A 424 25.15 11.73 4.94
CA HIS A 424 25.83 10.47 5.25
C HIS A 424 25.63 10.06 6.70
N LYS A 425 25.40 8.77 6.98
CA LYS A 425 25.23 8.20 8.34
C LYS A 425 24.17 8.96 9.15
N VAL A 426 22.98 9.13 8.60
CA VAL A 426 21.86 9.76 9.31
C VAL A 426 20.95 8.69 9.91
N SER A 427 20.62 8.83 11.19
CA SER A 427 19.73 7.90 11.89
C SER A 427 18.52 8.61 12.47
N VAL A 428 17.33 8.00 12.27
CA VAL A 428 16.05 8.43 12.87
C VAL A 428 15.47 7.25 13.61
N VAL A 429 15.46 7.32 14.96
CA VAL A 429 15.12 6.17 15.79
C VAL A 429 14.08 6.53 16.84
N GLY A 430 13.01 5.74 16.93
CA GLY A 430 12.00 5.87 17.98
C GLY A 430 11.21 7.18 17.93
N SER A 431 11.20 7.86 16.80
CA SER A 431 10.56 9.16 16.61
C SER A 431 9.13 9.02 16.08
N THR A 432 8.28 10.03 16.34
CA THR A 432 6.89 10.06 15.91
C THR A 432 6.68 11.18 14.90
N PHE A 433 6.00 10.86 13.77
CA PHE A 433 5.59 11.79 12.72
C PHE A 433 4.08 11.71 12.55
N THR A 434 3.38 12.82 12.74
CA THR A 434 1.91 12.83 12.64
C THR A 434 1.36 14.22 12.35
N ALA A 435 0.15 14.28 11.83
CA ALA A 435 -0.59 15.53 11.57
C ALA A 435 0.18 16.54 10.72
N SER A 436 1.03 16.08 9.79
CA SER A 436 1.68 16.95 8.80
C SER A 436 0.83 17.09 7.54
N ALA A 437 0.91 18.27 6.91
CA ALA A 437 0.24 18.53 5.64
C ALA A 437 0.84 17.69 4.49
N GLY A 438 2.15 17.42 4.53
CA GLY A 438 2.86 16.52 3.63
C GLY A 438 3.30 15.21 4.28
N GLY A 439 4.25 14.50 3.67
CA GLY A 439 4.77 13.22 4.13
C GLY A 439 5.53 13.28 5.46
N GLY A 440 5.83 12.11 6.04
CA GLY A 440 6.58 12.04 7.29
C GLY A 440 8.08 12.24 7.08
N ILE A 441 8.72 11.38 6.32
CA ILE A 441 10.17 11.36 6.08
C ILE A 441 10.44 11.23 4.57
N VAL A 442 11.30 12.11 4.05
CA VAL A 442 11.79 12.06 2.65
C VAL A 442 13.30 11.91 2.66
N VAL A 443 13.81 10.91 1.94
CA VAL A 443 15.24 10.61 1.78
C VAL A 443 15.62 10.67 0.31
N GLY A 444 16.66 11.45 -0.02
CA GLY A 444 17.21 11.54 -1.36
C GLY A 444 16.53 12.58 -2.24
N GLY A 445 17.28 13.06 -3.23
CA GLY A 445 16.82 13.96 -4.28
C GLY A 445 16.33 13.20 -5.52
N ILE A 446 15.72 13.91 -6.47
CA ILE A 446 15.16 13.34 -7.70
C ILE A 446 15.80 13.89 -8.99
N ARG A 447 16.67 14.89 -8.87
CA ARG A 447 17.36 15.56 -10.00
C ARG A 447 18.64 14.83 -10.41
N PRO A 448 19.26 15.17 -11.56
CA PRO A 448 20.45 14.51 -12.09
C PRO A 448 21.59 14.32 -11.08
N ASP A 449 21.90 15.32 -10.27
CA ASP A 449 22.98 15.19 -9.25
C ASP A 449 22.64 14.19 -8.13
N ALA A 450 21.37 13.83 -7.93
CA ALA A 450 21.00 12.80 -6.98
C ALA A 450 21.22 11.38 -7.54
N HIS A 451 20.88 11.16 -8.82
CA HIS A 451 20.98 9.83 -9.43
C HIS A 451 22.32 9.57 -10.17
N HIS A 452 22.95 10.61 -10.72
CA HIS A 452 24.27 10.56 -11.39
C HIS A 452 25.09 11.77 -10.95
N PRO A 453 25.55 11.81 -9.69
CA PRO A 453 26.21 12.97 -9.13
C PRO A 453 27.53 13.28 -9.85
N SER A 454 27.75 14.55 -10.13
CA SER A 454 29.00 15.06 -10.65
C SER A 454 30.13 15.05 -9.62
N ASP A 455 29.79 14.99 -8.32
CA ASP A 455 30.70 14.87 -7.20
C ASP A 455 30.22 13.73 -6.27
N PRO A 456 31.10 12.74 -5.94
CA PRO A 456 30.74 11.62 -5.08
C PRO A 456 30.26 12.03 -3.66
N ARG A 457 30.58 13.23 -3.21
CA ARG A 457 30.11 13.78 -1.92
C ARG A 457 28.63 14.16 -1.92
N MET A 458 27.99 14.22 -3.12
CA MET A 458 26.56 14.42 -3.26
C MET A 458 25.74 13.15 -2.95
N VAL A 459 26.36 11.97 -2.97
CA VAL A 459 25.67 10.71 -2.73
C VAL A 459 25.10 10.70 -1.30
N ASN A 460 23.80 10.47 -1.17
CA ASN A 460 23.20 10.18 0.14
C ASN A 460 23.45 8.71 0.49
N SER A 461 23.92 8.42 1.71
CA SER A 461 24.25 7.04 2.08
C SER A 461 24.20 6.74 3.58
N ASP A 462 24.07 5.45 3.88
CA ASP A 462 24.13 4.93 5.25
C ASP A 462 23.04 5.54 6.14
N ILE A 463 21.79 5.50 5.66
CA ILE A 463 20.64 6.06 6.35
C ILE A 463 19.90 4.95 7.10
N LEU A 464 19.53 5.20 8.36
CA LEU A 464 18.75 4.28 9.21
C LEU A 464 17.46 4.95 9.69
N LEU A 465 16.32 4.40 9.28
CA LEU A 465 14.99 4.76 9.79
C LEU A 465 14.43 3.57 10.56
N ARG A 466 14.44 3.63 11.91
CA ARG A 466 14.12 2.47 12.74
C ARG A 466 13.21 2.80 13.91
N ASP A 467 12.27 1.88 14.19
CA ASP A 467 11.38 1.96 15.34
C ASP A 467 10.53 3.25 15.39
N ASN A 468 10.33 3.93 14.25
CA ASN A 468 9.56 5.16 14.19
C ASN A 468 8.06 4.87 14.02
N ARG A 469 7.23 5.86 14.37
CA ARG A 469 5.78 5.86 14.13
C ARG A 469 5.43 6.99 13.16
N VAL A 470 4.95 6.65 11.97
CA VAL A 470 4.55 7.61 10.93
C VAL A 470 3.09 7.37 10.61
N TYR A 471 2.21 8.27 11.02
CA TYR A 471 0.77 8.05 10.84
C TYR A 471 0.00 9.37 10.70
N ALA A 472 -1.11 9.31 9.96
CA ALA A 472 -1.96 10.47 9.68
C ALA A 472 -1.11 11.68 9.22
N THR A 473 -0.22 11.45 8.26
CA THR A 473 0.53 12.48 7.53
C THR A 473 -0.06 12.65 6.14
N ALA A 474 0.48 13.58 5.34
CA ALA A 474 -0.04 13.94 4.01
C ALA A 474 -1.52 14.40 4.02
N LEU A 475 -1.90 15.21 5.01
CA LEU A 475 -3.30 15.60 5.21
C LEU A 475 -3.81 16.67 4.23
N GLU A 476 -2.91 17.47 3.64
CA GLU A 476 -3.24 18.47 2.61
C GLU A 476 -2.66 18.08 1.23
N TYR A 477 -1.43 17.57 1.19
CA TYR A 477 -0.75 17.08 -0.02
C TYR A 477 -0.87 15.56 -0.05
N LEU A 478 -2.03 15.07 -0.49
CA LEU A 478 -2.49 13.69 -0.35
C LEU A 478 -1.70 12.66 -1.18
N ASP A 479 -0.89 13.12 -2.13
CA ASP A 479 -0.02 12.36 -3.02
C ASP A 479 1.29 11.92 -2.37
N GLN A 480 1.59 12.38 -1.14
CA GLN A 480 2.87 12.12 -0.48
C GLN A 480 2.83 10.83 0.36
N ASP A 481 3.95 10.12 0.37
CA ASP A 481 4.15 8.89 1.11
C ASP A 481 4.41 9.16 2.59
N ALA A 482 4.15 8.19 3.46
CA ALA A 482 4.57 8.30 4.86
C ALA A 482 6.10 8.33 4.98
N ILE A 483 6.78 7.41 4.29
CA ILE A 483 8.23 7.36 4.14
C ILE A 483 8.52 7.24 2.64
N PHE A 484 9.23 8.20 2.09
CA PHE A 484 9.68 8.18 0.69
C PHE A 484 11.21 8.20 0.62
N ALA A 485 11.79 7.32 -0.19
CA ALA A 485 13.22 7.31 -0.47
C ALA A 485 13.46 7.21 -1.98
N SER A 486 14.09 8.22 -2.56
CA SER A 486 14.43 8.25 -3.98
C SER A 486 15.81 7.65 -4.24
N TYR A 487 16.80 8.46 -4.64
CA TYR A 487 18.15 8.00 -4.94
C TYR A 487 19.04 8.05 -3.69
N VAL A 488 19.36 6.88 -3.16
CA VAL A 488 20.14 6.69 -1.92
C VAL A 488 20.86 5.35 -1.94
N THR A 489 22.05 5.27 -1.35
CA THR A 489 22.82 4.03 -1.23
C THR A 489 22.89 3.57 0.23
N ARG A 490 22.67 2.28 0.51
CA ARG A 490 22.67 1.69 1.87
C ARG A 490 21.67 2.37 2.80
N LEU A 491 20.38 2.19 2.48
CA LEU A 491 19.26 2.63 3.31
C LEU A 491 18.65 1.44 4.05
N ALA A 492 18.38 1.61 5.34
CA ALA A 492 17.63 0.66 6.16
C ALA A 492 16.34 1.31 6.69
N ILE A 493 15.18 0.76 6.33
CA ILE A 493 13.85 1.11 6.86
C ILE A 493 13.38 -0.10 7.65
N GLU A 494 13.58 -0.08 8.98
CA GLU A 494 13.44 -1.26 9.82
C GLU A 494 12.48 -1.02 10.98
N HIS A 495 11.54 -1.95 11.17
CA HIS A 495 10.66 -1.99 12.32
C HIS A 495 9.86 -0.69 12.56
N ASN A 496 9.49 0.04 11.51
CA ASN A 496 8.65 1.22 11.67
C ASN A 496 7.16 0.81 11.69
N TYR A 497 6.34 1.62 12.35
CA TYR A 497 4.88 1.57 12.25
C TYR A 497 4.40 2.70 11.35
N VAL A 498 3.68 2.34 10.29
CA VAL A 498 3.12 3.28 9.32
C VAL A 498 1.62 3.07 9.22
N SER A 499 0.81 4.13 9.37
CA SER A 499 -0.64 3.96 9.27
C SER A 499 -1.42 5.21 8.87
N ASP A 500 -2.70 4.97 8.50
CA ASP A 500 -3.71 6.01 8.25
C ASP A 500 -3.24 7.03 7.20
N MET A 501 -2.78 6.51 6.05
CA MET A 501 -2.24 7.32 4.93
C MET A 501 -3.23 7.44 3.79
N PRO A 502 -3.35 8.63 3.18
CA PRO A 502 -4.16 8.80 1.98
C PRO A 502 -3.57 8.06 0.77
N TYR A 503 -2.27 7.90 0.69
CA TYR A 503 -1.51 7.30 -0.39
C TYR A 503 -0.58 6.18 0.10
N THR A 504 0.65 6.07 -0.43
CA THR A 504 1.61 4.99 -0.15
C THR A 504 2.12 5.00 1.30
N GLY A 505 2.35 3.81 1.84
CA GLY A 505 3.03 3.65 3.13
C GLY A 505 4.53 3.90 3.04
N ILE A 506 5.25 3.10 2.26
CA ILE A 506 6.70 3.19 2.05
C ILE A 506 6.98 3.18 0.55
N GLY A 507 7.49 4.28 0.01
CA GLY A 507 7.89 4.43 -1.39
C GLY A 507 9.40 4.40 -1.57
N ILE A 508 9.91 3.60 -2.52
CA ILE A 508 11.34 3.46 -2.80
C ILE A 508 11.61 3.63 -4.30
N GLY A 509 12.55 4.50 -4.62
CA GLY A 509 12.96 4.78 -6.00
C GLY A 509 12.15 5.90 -6.65
N TYR A 510 12.65 6.37 -7.80
CA TYR A 510 12.01 7.41 -8.60
C TYR A 510 12.47 7.33 -10.06
N GLY A 511 11.76 8.01 -10.98
CA GLY A 511 12.19 8.16 -12.37
C GLY A 511 11.73 7.06 -13.33
N TRP A 512 10.93 6.09 -12.87
CA TRP A 512 10.28 5.07 -13.73
C TRP A 512 11.26 4.30 -14.65
N GLY A 513 12.48 4.06 -14.21
CA GLY A 513 13.53 3.40 -14.99
C GLY A 513 14.20 4.27 -16.06
N ALA A 514 13.79 5.52 -16.22
CA ALA A 514 14.34 6.42 -17.23
C ALA A 514 15.83 6.76 -17.03
N ASN A 515 16.29 6.74 -15.78
CA ASN A 515 17.67 7.07 -15.41
C ASN A 515 18.56 5.82 -15.22
N ASP A 516 18.00 4.62 -15.39
CA ASP A 516 18.74 3.37 -15.26
C ASP A 516 19.70 3.15 -16.46
N PRO A 517 20.74 2.30 -16.33
CA PRO A 517 21.65 2.00 -17.42
C PRO A 517 20.92 1.49 -18.66
N GLY A 518 21.17 2.12 -19.81
CA GLY A 518 20.47 1.84 -21.06
C GLY A 518 19.07 2.43 -21.16
N GLY A 519 18.60 3.14 -20.14
CA GLY A 519 17.30 3.81 -20.11
C GLY A 519 16.10 2.85 -20.18
N SER A 520 14.95 3.36 -20.60
CA SER A 520 13.74 2.57 -20.86
C SER A 520 13.28 2.75 -22.31
N PRO A 521 12.94 1.66 -23.05
CA PRO A 521 12.40 1.75 -24.40
C PRO A 521 11.16 2.64 -24.49
N GLU A 522 10.34 2.63 -23.46
CA GLU A 522 9.17 3.48 -23.38
C GLU A 522 9.54 4.98 -23.39
N TYR A 523 10.57 5.35 -22.62
CA TYR A 523 11.04 6.75 -22.57
C TYR A 523 11.85 7.16 -23.81
N ILE A 524 12.50 6.22 -24.49
CA ILE A 524 13.06 6.46 -25.84
C ILE A 524 11.92 6.86 -26.79
N ASN A 525 10.83 6.11 -26.80
CA ASN A 525 9.67 6.38 -27.65
C ASN A 525 8.95 7.69 -27.29
N ARG A 526 8.96 8.10 -26.03
CA ARG A 526 8.42 9.38 -25.57
C ARG A 526 9.31 10.58 -25.87
N GLY A 527 10.56 10.36 -26.29
CA GLY A 527 11.54 11.40 -26.66
C GLY A 527 12.21 12.08 -25.47
N LEU A 528 12.29 11.41 -24.30
CA LEU A 528 12.96 11.94 -23.11
C LEU A 528 14.44 12.23 -23.36
N TYR A 529 15.14 11.33 -24.07
CA TYR A 529 16.59 11.41 -24.30
C TYR A 529 17.00 12.46 -25.35
N ASP A 530 16.06 13.21 -25.88
CA ASP A 530 16.38 14.45 -26.59
C ASP A 530 16.68 15.61 -25.61
N PHE A 531 16.33 15.45 -24.31
CA PHE A 531 16.45 16.49 -23.29
C PHE A 531 17.37 16.10 -22.13
N GLN A 532 17.67 14.83 -21.99
CA GLN A 532 18.63 14.34 -20.99
C GLN A 532 19.51 13.25 -21.60
N PRO A 533 20.71 12.99 -21.04
CA PRO A 533 21.56 11.90 -21.50
C PRO A 533 20.92 10.53 -21.25
N LEU A 534 21.20 9.59 -22.14
CA LEU A 534 21.03 8.17 -21.87
C LEU A 534 22.25 7.70 -21.06
N TYR A 535 22.03 7.23 -19.84
CA TYR A 535 23.09 6.86 -18.94
C TYR A 535 23.55 5.41 -19.18
N ASP A 536 24.87 5.17 -19.09
CA ASP A 536 25.48 3.83 -19.19
C ASP A 536 25.78 3.24 -17.79
N THR A 537 25.74 4.07 -16.76
CA THR A 537 26.13 3.71 -15.39
C THR A 537 24.89 3.59 -14.50
N PRO A 538 24.98 2.73 -13.45
CA PRO A 538 23.91 2.64 -12.47
C PRO A 538 23.66 3.97 -11.75
N THR A 539 22.42 4.18 -11.33
CA THR A 539 22.06 5.26 -10.41
C THR A 539 22.66 5.03 -9.01
N THR A 540 22.58 6.02 -8.13
CA THR A 540 22.99 5.89 -6.73
C THR A 540 22.01 5.06 -5.88
N LEU A 541 20.88 4.61 -6.45
CA LEU A 541 19.90 3.82 -5.73
C LEU A 541 20.33 2.35 -5.62
N SER A 542 20.73 1.91 -4.44
CA SER A 542 21.16 0.52 -4.21
C SER A 542 21.21 0.15 -2.73
N ASP A 543 21.26 -1.16 -2.44
CA ASP A 543 21.48 -1.69 -1.10
C ASP A 543 20.43 -1.20 -0.09
N VAL A 544 19.15 -1.22 -0.51
CA VAL A 544 18.00 -0.80 0.31
C VAL A 544 17.42 -2.01 1.04
N ARG A 545 17.15 -1.85 2.33
CA ARG A 545 16.51 -2.86 3.17
C ARG A 545 15.23 -2.32 3.79
N VAL A 546 14.10 -2.94 3.48
CA VAL A 546 12.79 -2.64 4.07
C VAL A 546 12.36 -3.87 4.86
N VAL A 547 12.59 -3.87 6.18
CA VAL A 547 12.51 -5.09 6.99
C VAL A 547 11.69 -4.89 8.26
N GLY A 548 10.78 -5.83 8.54
CA GLY A 548 10.04 -5.88 9.78
C GLY A 548 9.10 -4.70 10.03
N ASN A 549 8.69 -3.95 9.02
CA ASN A 549 7.78 -2.83 9.20
C ASN A 549 6.33 -3.30 9.32
N HIS A 550 5.53 -2.60 10.12
CA HIS A 550 4.07 -2.75 10.18
C HIS A 550 3.40 -1.59 9.45
N VAL A 551 2.80 -1.88 8.30
CA VAL A 551 2.10 -0.89 7.46
C VAL A 551 0.62 -1.22 7.41
N ARG A 552 -0.26 -0.27 7.74
CA ARG A 552 -1.71 -0.50 7.78
C ARG A 552 -2.52 0.72 7.34
N LYS A 553 -3.74 0.47 6.84
CA LYS A 553 -4.69 1.53 6.43
C LYS A 553 -4.00 2.60 5.56
N VAL A 554 -3.37 2.16 4.50
CA VAL A 554 -2.75 3.03 3.48
C VAL A 554 -3.57 2.99 2.19
N VAL A 555 -3.32 3.91 1.27
CA VAL A 555 -4.07 4.07 0.02
C VAL A 555 -5.58 4.28 0.30
N GLN A 556 -5.89 5.14 1.28
CA GLN A 556 -7.28 5.34 1.73
C GLN A 556 -8.05 6.34 0.88
N THR A 557 -7.37 7.20 0.14
CA THR A 557 -7.99 8.30 -0.61
C THR A 557 -7.49 8.36 -2.06
N MET A 558 -6.20 8.30 -2.26
CA MET A 558 -5.53 8.29 -3.56
C MET A 558 -5.50 6.86 -4.12
N PHE A 559 -5.01 6.69 -5.34
CA PHE A 559 -4.98 5.43 -6.05
C PHE A 559 -3.60 5.21 -6.71
N ASP A 560 -3.36 4.03 -7.32
CA ASP A 560 -2.11 3.68 -7.98
C ASP A 560 -0.93 3.62 -7.01
N ALA A 561 -1.12 2.89 -5.93
CA ALA A 561 -0.21 2.81 -4.79
C ALA A 561 -0.33 1.49 -4.02
N GLY A 562 0.55 1.28 -3.06
CA GLY A 562 0.58 0.08 -2.23
C GLY A 562 1.07 0.33 -0.80
N CYS A 563 1.12 -0.73 0.00
CA CYS A 563 1.81 -0.67 1.29
C CYS A 563 3.29 -0.32 1.10
N ILE A 564 3.92 -1.02 0.17
CA ILE A 564 5.30 -0.78 -0.28
C ILE A 564 5.27 -0.64 -1.80
N TYR A 565 5.80 0.46 -2.29
CA TYR A 565 5.80 0.87 -3.68
C TYR A 565 7.23 1.09 -4.16
N THR A 566 7.57 0.60 -5.35
CA THR A 566 8.94 0.72 -5.89
C THR A 566 8.95 1.23 -7.33
N LEU A 567 10.02 1.94 -7.69
CA LEU A 567 10.31 2.48 -9.02
C LEU A 567 11.79 2.29 -9.36
N SER A 568 12.10 2.07 -10.64
CA SER A 568 13.48 1.97 -11.16
C SER A 568 14.27 0.76 -10.63
N ALA A 569 15.50 0.60 -11.08
CA ALA A 569 16.39 -0.48 -10.65
C ALA A 569 16.92 -0.25 -9.23
N ILE A 570 16.78 -1.25 -8.35
CA ILE A 570 17.19 -1.20 -6.93
C ILE A 570 18.06 -2.41 -6.62
N PRO A 571 19.27 -2.49 -7.15
CA PRO A 571 20.11 -3.69 -7.00
C PRO A 571 20.50 -3.95 -5.53
N ARG A 572 20.66 -5.25 -5.19
CA ARG A 572 21.04 -5.77 -3.88
C ARG A 572 20.10 -5.34 -2.75
N SER A 573 18.80 -5.23 -3.06
CA SER A 573 17.80 -4.69 -2.13
C SER A 573 16.79 -5.77 -1.74
N THR A 574 16.24 -5.61 -0.51
CA THR A 574 15.32 -6.59 0.07
C THR A 574 14.11 -5.93 0.73
N ILE A 575 12.97 -6.58 0.58
CA ILE A 575 11.71 -6.28 1.28
C ILE A 575 11.35 -7.56 2.05
N ASP A 576 11.58 -7.62 3.36
CA ASP A 576 11.55 -8.86 4.12
C ASP A 576 10.83 -8.70 5.47
N GLU A 577 10.08 -9.73 5.89
CA GLU A 577 9.39 -9.81 7.17
C GLU A 577 8.45 -8.62 7.49
N ASN A 578 7.95 -7.90 6.47
CA ASN A 578 7.00 -6.82 6.70
C ASN A 578 5.57 -7.36 6.86
N TYR A 579 4.79 -6.70 7.69
CA TYR A 579 3.35 -6.93 7.81
C TYR A 579 2.57 -5.75 7.23
N CYS A 580 1.81 -6.04 6.18
CA CYS A 580 0.91 -5.08 5.53
C CYS A 580 -0.54 -5.50 5.78
N GLU A 581 -1.37 -4.60 6.33
CA GLU A 581 -2.79 -4.86 6.52
C GLU A 581 -3.69 -3.70 6.06
N SER A 582 -4.85 -4.05 5.50
CA SER A 582 -5.89 -3.07 5.14
C SER A 582 -5.41 -1.99 4.16
N SER A 583 -4.72 -2.40 3.08
CA SER A 583 -4.43 -1.48 1.96
C SER A 583 -5.67 -1.27 1.10
N GLY A 584 -5.97 -0.01 0.77
CA GLY A 584 -7.07 0.35 -0.13
C GLY A 584 -6.87 -0.12 -1.57
N GLN A 585 -5.66 -0.60 -1.95
CA GLN A 585 -5.37 -1.15 -3.26
C GLN A 585 -4.38 -2.31 -3.19
N LEU A 586 -3.07 -2.07 -3.29
CA LEU A 586 -2.03 -3.09 -3.45
C LEU A 586 -1.24 -3.33 -2.15
N GLY A 587 -0.69 -4.52 -2.00
CA GLY A 587 0.31 -4.82 -0.97
C GLY A 587 1.70 -4.37 -1.42
N LEU A 588 2.33 -5.13 -2.32
CA LEU A 588 3.55 -4.75 -3.03
C LEU A 588 3.20 -4.21 -4.42
N TYR A 589 3.73 -3.06 -4.77
CA TYR A 589 3.62 -2.50 -6.10
C TYR A 589 5.01 -2.27 -6.70
N PHE A 590 5.36 -3.08 -7.69
CA PHE A 590 6.56 -2.92 -8.51
C PHE A 590 6.16 -2.16 -9.77
N ASP A 591 6.28 -0.84 -9.74
CA ASP A 591 5.92 0.02 -10.85
C ASP A 591 7.09 0.15 -11.85
N GLU A 592 6.93 0.98 -12.87
CA GLU A 592 7.80 1.05 -14.04
C GLU A 592 9.30 1.09 -13.69
N GLY A 593 10.05 0.18 -14.29
CA GLY A 593 11.48 0.04 -14.11
C GLY A 593 11.92 -0.72 -12.86
N SER A 594 11.02 -1.12 -11.96
CA SER A 594 11.38 -1.88 -10.75
C SER A 594 12.11 -3.18 -11.09
N ARG A 595 13.37 -3.32 -10.66
CA ARG A 595 14.25 -4.46 -10.95
C ARG A 595 15.26 -4.75 -9.84
N TYR A 596 15.79 -5.98 -9.86
CA TYR A 596 16.95 -6.43 -9.08
C TYR A 596 16.74 -6.37 -7.57
N LEU A 597 15.52 -6.63 -7.10
CA LEU A 597 15.19 -6.69 -5.68
C LEU A 597 14.45 -7.99 -5.32
N SER A 598 14.52 -8.37 -4.06
CA SER A 598 13.81 -9.53 -3.53
C SER A 598 12.79 -9.12 -2.47
N ALA A 599 11.63 -9.80 -2.49
CA ALA A 599 10.60 -9.69 -1.46
C ALA A 599 10.30 -11.07 -0.90
N SER A 600 10.58 -11.29 0.40
CA SER A 600 10.43 -12.58 1.04
C SER A 600 9.83 -12.48 2.44
N HIS A 601 9.13 -13.56 2.87
CA HIS A 601 8.57 -13.70 4.22
C HIS A 601 7.71 -12.51 4.66
N ASN A 602 7.07 -11.77 3.73
CA ASN A 602 6.12 -10.72 4.09
C ASN A 602 4.72 -11.30 4.29
N VAL A 603 3.91 -10.63 5.10
CA VAL A 603 2.49 -10.96 5.29
C VAL A 603 1.61 -9.83 4.80
N PHE A 604 0.70 -10.12 3.86
CA PHE A 604 -0.27 -9.19 3.29
C PHE A 604 -1.69 -9.60 3.65
N ALA A 605 -2.38 -8.79 4.45
CA ALA A 605 -3.74 -9.05 4.90
C ALA A 605 -4.70 -7.93 4.51
N GLY A 606 -5.82 -8.27 3.85
CA GLY A 606 -6.86 -7.30 3.52
C GLY A 606 -6.43 -6.25 2.48
N THR A 607 -5.67 -6.65 1.45
CA THR A 607 -5.42 -5.82 0.27
C THR A 607 -6.65 -5.80 -0.62
N ALA A 608 -7.10 -4.62 -1.05
CA ALA A 608 -8.36 -4.50 -1.80
C ALA A 608 -8.28 -5.03 -3.23
N ALA A 609 -7.08 -4.97 -3.86
CA ALA A 609 -6.84 -5.49 -5.21
C ALA A 609 -5.91 -6.71 -5.16
N GLN A 610 -4.64 -6.57 -5.49
CA GLN A 610 -3.66 -7.66 -5.44
C GLN A 610 -2.73 -7.51 -4.23
N TRP A 611 -2.19 -8.64 -3.72
CA TRP A 611 -1.13 -8.55 -2.72
C TRP A 611 0.22 -8.16 -3.34
N ALA A 612 0.44 -8.50 -4.63
CA ALA A 612 1.60 -8.07 -5.40
C ALA A 612 1.21 -7.78 -6.86
N HIS A 613 1.74 -6.68 -7.40
CA HIS A 613 1.55 -6.26 -8.77
C HIS A 613 2.86 -5.77 -9.36
N ALA A 614 3.18 -6.15 -10.60
CA ALA A 614 4.24 -5.54 -11.40
C ALA A 614 3.64 -4.87 -12.63
N ASN A 615 3.82 -3.56 -12.74
CA ASN A 615 3.49 -2.80 -13.94
C ASN A 615 4.58 -3.03 -15.00
N ASN A 616 4.39 -4.04 -15.83
CA ASN A 616 5.33 -4.45 -16.88
C ASN A 616 4.76 -4.26 -18.30
N GLN A 617 3.83 -3.32 -18.44
CA GLN A 617 3.20 -2.96 -19.72
C GLN A 617 4.06 -1.98 -20.53
N ASN A 618 3.63 -1.69 -21.76
CA ASN A 618 4.21 -0.65 -22.63
C ASN A 618 5.72 -0.79 -22.95
N GLY A 619 6.28 -2.00 -22.79
CA GLY A 619 7.69 -2.23 -23.10
C GLY A 619 8.70 -1.74 -22.05
N ASN A 620 8.22 -1.32 -20.87
CA ASN A 620 9.11 -0.97 -19.78
C ASN A 620 9.93 -2.17 -19.26
N HIS A 621 10.97 -1.93 -18.47
CA HIS A 621 11.93 -2.95 -18.03
C HIS A 621 11.57 -3.62 -16.69
N THR A 622 10.36 -3.44 -16.15
CA THR A 622 9.96 -4.07 -14.89
C THR A 622 10.10 -5.59 -14.94
N GLY A 623 10.90 -6.15 -14.07
CA GLY A 623 11.25 -7.57 -14.03
C GLY A 623 12.47 -7.85 -13.14
N ASP A 624 13.14 -9.01 -13.32
CA ASP A 624 14.25 -9.47 -12.47
C ASP A 624 13.93 -9.37 -10.96
N LEU A 625 12.69 -9.74 -10.59
CA LEU A 625 12.13 -9.67 -9.26
C LEU A 625 12.07 -11.07 -8.62
N THR A 626 12.42 -11.18 -7.35
CA THR A 626 12.35 -12.43 -6.59
C THR A 626 11.32 -12.34 -5.49
N LEU A 627 10.24 -13.15 -5.56
CA LEU A 627 9.17 -13.22 -4.57
C LEU A 627 9.08 -14.64 -4.01
N ILE A 628 9.54 -14.87 -2.77
CA ILE A 628 9.64 -16.20 -2.17
C ILE A 628 9.08 -16.21 -0.75
N GLY A 629 8.23 -17.19 -0.42
CA GLY A 629 7.80 -17.45 0.95
C GLY A 629 6.92 -16.36 1.56
N ASN A 630 6.24 -15.54 0.73
CA ASN A 630 5.31 -14.53 1.24
C ASN A 630 3.94 -15.16 1.56
N PHE A 631 3.22 -14.56 2.48
CA PHE A 631 1.88 -14.96 2.89
C PHE A 631 0.87 -13.89 2.54
N SER A 632 -0.29 -14.28 1.98
CA SER A 632 -1.35 -13.31 1.68
C SER A 632 -2.75 -13.90 1.91
N THR A 633 -3.66 -13.08 2.44
CA THR A 633 -5.09 -13.44 2.50
C THR A 633 -5.82 -13.24 1.17
N ASN A 634 -5.19 -12.56 0.20
CA ASN A 634 -5.69 -12.36 -1.15
C ASN A 634 -4.80 -13.18 -2.12
N PRO A 635 -5.33 -14.11 -2.91
CA PRO A 635 -4.53 -14.91 -3.83
C PRO A 635 -4.05 -14.13 -5.06
N ALA A 636 -4.61 -12.95 -5.33
CA ALA A 636 -4.38 -12.23 -6.57
C ALA A 636 -2.96 -11.64 -6.65
N ILE A 637 -2.28 -11.99 -7.74
CA ILE A 637 -0.97 -11.47 -8.16
C ILE A 637 -1.02 -11.20 -9.66
N THR A 638 -0.44 -10.09 -10.13
CA THR A 638 -0.47 -9.72 -11.55
C THR A 638 0.86 -9.17 -12.03
N GLY A 639 1.19 -9.40 -13.31
CA GLY A 639 2.45 -9.00 -13.93
C GLY A 639 3.69 -9.78 -13.47
N LEU A 640 3.52 -10.75 -12.58
CA LEU A 640 4.59 -11.52 -11.94
C LEU A 640 4.40 -13.01 -12.23
N VAL A 641 5.03 -13.50 -13.29
CA VAL A 641 4.99 -14.91 -13.70
C VAL A 641 6.37 -15.51 -13.51
N ASN A 642 6.45 -16.66 -12.82
CA ASN A 642 7.71 -17.35 -12.60
C ASN A 642 8.41 -17.73 -13.91
N GLY A 643 9.70 -17.39 -14.03
CA GLY A 643 10.50 -17.63 -15.23
C GLY A 643 10.31 -16.63 -16.38
N GLN A 644 9.35 -15.70 -16.28
CA GLN A 644 9.17 -14.63 -17.28
C GLN A 644 9.85 -13.34 -16.80
N ARG A 645 10.45 -12.58 -17.71
CA ARG A 645 11.15 -11.31 -17.44
C ARG A 645 12.19 -11.41 -16.32
N GLY A 646 12.86 -12.54 -16.15
CA GLY A 646 13.81 -12.77 -15.06
C GLY A 646 13.18 -12.95 -13.67
N ASN A 647 11.85 -13.01 -13.56
CA ASN A 647 11.18 -13.13 -12.28
C ASN A 647 11.28 -14.55 -11.68
N VAL A 648 11.50 -14.63 -10.37
CA VAL A 648 11.42 -15.84 -9.57
C VAL A 648 10.25 -15.69 -8.59
N VAL A 649 9.16 -16.42 -8.83
CA VAL A 649 7.93 -16.33 -8.02
C VAL A 649 7.56 -17.74 -7.58
N ARG A 650 7.83 -18.11 -6.32
CA ARG A 650 7.59 -19.44 -5.79
C ARG A 650 7.40 -19.45 -4.27
N ASP A 651 6.82 -20.53 -3.76
CA ASP A 651 6.64 -20.79 -2.34
C ASP A 651 5.79 -19.72 -1.61
N ASN A 652 5.05 -18.88 -2.35
CA ASN A 652 4.14 -17.90 -1.77
C ASN A 652 2.82 -18.58 -1.39
N VAL A 653 2.32 -18.31 -0.19
CA VAL A 653 1.22 -19.05 0.42
C VAL A 653 -0.02 -18.17 0.58
N THR A 654 -1.13 -18.58 0.00
CA THR A 654 -2.43 -17.99 0.33
C THR A 654 -2.93 -18.54 1.66
N ILE A 655 -3.16 -17.64 2.63
CA ILE A 655 -3.66 -17.97 3.97
C ILE A 655 -5.09 -17.42 4.16
N SER A 656 -5.89 -18.08 4.97
CA SER A 656 -7.16 -17.50 5.40
C SER A 656 -6.95 -16.65 6.66
N ALA A 657 -7.75 -15.59 6.82
CA ALA A 657 -7.73 -14.78 8.04
C ALA A 657 -8.01 -15.60 9.30
N GLY A 658 -8.74 -16.72 9.15
CA GLY A 658 -9.06 -17.66 10.23
C GLY A 658 -8.01 -18.75 10.45
N ASN A 659 -6.93 -18.82 9.65
CA ASN A 659 -5.92 -19.89 9.76
C ASN A 659 -4.53 -19.36 9.36
N ILE A 660 -3.84 -18.75 10.31
CA ILE A 660 -2.53 -18.13 10.12
C ILE A 660 -1.43 -19.08 10.58
N PRO A 661 -0.54 -19.58 9.70
CA PRO A 661 0.59 -20.44 10.07
C PRO A 661 1.53 -19.77 11.07
N ALA A 662 2.28 -20.58 11.82
CA ALA A 662 3.19 -20.08 12.87
C ALA A 662 4.20 -19.05 12.37
N GLU A 663 4.76 -19.27 11.17
CA GLU A 663 5.72 -18.36 10.56
C GLU A 663 5.07 -17.00 10.23
N ALA A 664 3.92 -17.00 9.57
CA ALA A 664 3.18 -15.77 9.30
C ALA A 664 2.77 -15.05 10.61
N ALA A 665 2.37 -15.81 11.63
CA ALA A 665 2.04 -15.24 12.94
C ALA A 665 3.24 -14.61 13.63
N ARG A 666 4.44 -15.20 13.48
CA ARG A 666 5.71 -14.61 13.98
C ARG A 666 5.97 -13.25 13.31
N ILE A 667 5.89 -13.22 11.97
CA ILE A 667 6.10 -11.99 11.22
C ILE A 667 5.08 -10.89 11.65
N VAL A 668 3.80 -11.24 11.74
CA VAL A 668 2.75 -10.33 12.23
C VAL A 668 3.06 -9.82 13.64
N TYR A 669 3.51 -10.69 14.53
CA TYR A 669 3.83 -10.33 15.90
C TYR A 669 5.09 -9.44 15.98
N GLU A 670 6.14 -9.74 15.24
CA GLU A 670 7.44 -9.06 15.30
C GLU A 670 7.47 -7.74 14.50
N ALA A 671 6.63 -7.57 13.47
CA ALA A 671 6.58 -6.36 12.65
C ALA A 671 6.23 -5.10 13.45
N GLY A 672 6.84 -3.97 13.07
CA GLY A 672 6.71 -2.67 13.73
C GLY A 672 7.74 -2.47 14.84
N PRO A 673 7.61 -1.38 15.63
CA PRO A 673 8.61 -0.97 16.61
C PRO A 673 8.98 -2.04 17.64
N THR A 674 10.25 -2.09 18.02
CA THR A 674 10.83 -3.14 18.86
C THR A 674 11.23 -2.62 20.25
N GLY A 675 11.55 -3.52 21.18
CA GLY A 675 12.06 -3.20 22.52
C GLY A 675 11.19 -2.16 23.24
N LYS A 676 11.81 -1.09 23.71
CA LYS A 676 11.11 0.01 24.42
C LYS A 676 10.09 0.78 23.56
N TYR A 677 10.17 0.67 22.24
CA TYR A 677 9.30 1.36 21.29
C TYR A 677 8.06 0.57 20.89
N ARG A 678 7.96 -0.69 21.25
CA ARG A 678 6.87 -1.58 20.85
C ARG A 678 5.48 -1.10 21.30
N GLY A 679 5.40 -0.42 22.44
CA GLY A 679 4.14 0.02 23.02
C GLY A 679 3.41 -1.10 23.77
N GLU A 680 2.13 -0.87 24.09
CA GLU A 680 1.29 -1.84 24.78
C GLU A 680 1.01 -3.06 23.88
N PRO A 681 0.82 -4.26 24.46
CA PRO A 681 0.45 -5.45 23.69
C PRO A 681 -0.83 -5.25 22.87
N ASP A 682 -0.76 -5.57 21.57
CA ASP A 682 -1.89 -5.48 20.65
C ASP A 682 -2.68 -6.80 20.68
N PRO A 683 -3.95 -6.82 21.14
CA PRO A 683 -4.78 -8.02 21.15
C PRO A 683 -5.02 -8.63 19.76
N GLN A 684 -4.92 -7.84 18.70
CA GLN A 684 -5.06 -8.30 17.31
C GLN A 684 -3.80 -8.96 16.77
N ARG A 685 -2.67 -8.80 17.47
CA ARG A 685 -1.36 -9.36 17.13
C ARG A 685 -0.83 -10.21 18.28
N PRO A 686 -1.53 -11.31 18.63
CA PRO A 686 -1.17 -12.12 19.76
C PRO A 686 0.20 -12.80 19.54
N PRO A 687 0.98 -13.02 20.60
CA PRO A 687 2.27 -13.70 20.52
C PRO A 687 2.15 -15.22 20.33
N LEU A 688 1.13 -15.65 19.61
CA LEU A 688 0.80 -17.07 19.42
C LEU A 688 0.27 -17.32 18.00
N GLY A 689 0.95 -18.17 17.24
CA GLY A 689 0.45 -18.70 15.98
C GLY A 689 -0.52 -19.86 16.25
N VAL A 690 -1.67 -19.86 15.59
CA VAL A 690 -2.63 -20.98 15.64
C VAL A 690 -3.07 -21.32 14.24
N SER A 691 -2.90 -22.58 13.86
CA SER A 691 -3.36 -23.11 12.57
C SER A 691 -4.20 -24.37 12.78
N LEU A 692 -5.15 -24.57 11.86
CA LEU A 692 -6.02 -25.73 11.80
C LEU A 692 -5.78 -26.48 10.49
N THR A 693 -5.70 -27.81 10.57
CA THR A 693 -5.69 -28.71 9.41
C THR A 693 -6.74 -29.79 9.60
N ALA A 694 -7.29 -30.30 8.51
CA ALA A 694 -8.22 -31.44 8.53
C ALA A 694 -7.73 -32.51 7.57
N ASP A 695 -7.75 -33.75 8.03
CA ASP A 695 -7.42 -34.92 7.22
C ASP A 695 -8.45 -36.05 7.46
N PRO A 696 -9.21 -36.43 6.41
CA PRO A 696 -9.30 -35.78 5.10
C PRO A 696 -10.01 -34.43 5.16
N ALA A 697 -9.74 -33.51 4.19
CA ALA A 697 -10.38 -32.22 4.10
C ALA A 697 -11.90 -32.26 3.75
N GLY A 698 -12.38 -33.42 3.32
CA GLY A 698 -13.79 -33.71 3.06
C GLY A 698 -14.14 -35.14 3.36
N VAL A 699 -15.37 -35.38 3.87
CA VAL A 699 -15.86 -36.65 4.32
C VAL A 699 -17.18 -37.01 3.66
N SER A 700 -17.61 -38.27 3.72
CA SER A 700 -18.98 -38.68 3.40
C SER A 700 -19.93 -38.39 4.58
N ALA A 701 -21.24 -38.39 4.34
CA ALA A 701 -22.25 -38.36 5.40
C ALA A 701 -21.96 -39.48 6.43
N GLY A 702 -21.98 -39.14 7.72
CA GLY A 702 -21.58 -40.02 8.81
C GLY A 702 -20.08 -40.30 8.94
N GLY A 703 -19.26 -39.85 8.01
CA GLY A 703 -17.81 -39.97 8.02
C GLY A 703 -17.14 -39.03 9.00
N SER A 704 -15.86 -39.25 9.26
CA SER A 704 -15.09 -38.43 10.21
C SER A 704 -13.77 -37.96 9.61
N ALA A 705 -13.34 -36.78 10.01
CA ALA A 705 -12.00 -36.25 9.77
C ALA A 705 -11.27 -35.99 11.09
N THR A 706 -9.94 -36.09 11.05
CA THR A 706 -9.08 -35.62 12.14
C THR A 706 -8.76 -34.14 11.92
N VAL A 707 -9.21 -33.28 12.83
CA VAL A 707 -8.83 -31.87 12.84
C VAL A 707 -7.72 -31.66 13.85
N THR A 708 -6.60 -31.10 13.40
CA THR A 708 -5.41 -30.81 14.21
C THR A 708 -5.27 -29.29 14.36
N ALA A 709 -5.25 -28.81 15.60
CA ALA A 709 -4.86 -27.48 15.96
C ALA A 709 -3.40 -27.46 16.34
N THR A 710 -2.57 -26.70 15.59
CA THR A 710 -1.17 -26.45 15.94
C THR A 710 -1.07 -25.08 16.55
N VAL A 711 -0.51 -25.02 17.77
CA VAL A 711 -0.32 -23.80 18.54
C VAL A 711 1.17 -23.58 18.73
N ALA A 712 1.70 -22.43 18.29
CA ALA A 712 3.11 -22.09 18.38
C ALA A 712 3.29 -20.76 19.12
N ASN A 713 4.11 -20.76 20.18
CA ASN A 713 4.49 -19.52 20.85
C ASN A 713 5.58 -18.82 20.04
N VAL A 714 5.25 -17.69 19.44
CA VAL A 714 6.13 -16.91 18.54
C VAL A 714 6.85 -15.77 19.27
N SER A 715 6.72 -15.69 20.59
CA SER A 715 7.41 -14.67 21.43
C SER A 715 8.61 -15.24 22.16
N ASP A 716 9.42 -14.36 22.74
CA ASP A 716 10.57 -14.67 23.60
C ASP A 716 10.15 -15.02 25.03
N GLY A 717 8.89 -14.79 25.39
CA GLY A 717 8.32 -15.08 26.69
C GLY A 717 7.56 -16.41 26.74
N ARG A 718 7.08 -16.79 27.94
CA ARG A 718 6.22 -17.96 28.12
C ARG A 718 4.75 -17.62 27.86
N ALA A 719 4.05 -18.39 27.03
CA ALA A 719 2.60 -18.41 26.95
C ALA A 719 2.05 -19.35 28.05
N ALA A 720 1.43 -18.78 29.09
CA ALA A 720 0.96 -19.52 30.26
C ALA A 720 -0.57 -19.78 30.19
N GLY A 721 -1.06 -20.80 30.90
CA GLY A 721 -2.49 -21.08 31.04
C GLY A 721 -3.17 -21.46 29.72
N LEU A 722 -2.43 -22.09 28.81
CA LEU A 722 -2.95 -22.45 27.48
C LEU A 722 -4.12 -23.41 27.59
N ALA A 723 -5.24 -23.07 26.97
CA ALA A 723 -6.39 -23.95 26.79
C ALA A 723 -6.93 -23.84 25.36
N VAL A 724 -7.14 -24.99 24.73
CA VAL A 724 -7.68 -25.09 23.36
C VAL A 724 -9.05 -25.75 23.43
N SER A 725 -10.04 -25.16 22.78
CA SER A 725 -11.38 -25.72 22.63
C SER A 725 -11.78 -25.72 21.16
N VAL A 726 -12.58 -26.70 20.74
CA VAL A 726 -13.12 -26.80 19.39
C VAL A 726 -14.65 -26.83 19.46
N THR A 727 -15.31 -26.10 18.60
CA THR A 727 -16.76 -26.09 18.42
C THR A 727 -17.14 -26.35 16.97
N VAL A 728 -18.26 -27.04 16.77
CA VAL A 728 -18.81 -27.40 15.46
C VAL A 728 -20.30 -27.01 15.40
N PRO A 729 -20.90 -26.84 14.21
CA PRO A 729 -22.33 -26.58 14.07
C PRO A 729 -23.21 -27.72 14.58
N GLU A 730 -24.51 -27.45 14.76
CA GLU A 730 -25.51 -28.42 15.13
C GLU A 730 -25.53 -29.62 14.16
N GLY A 731 -25.67 -30.85 14.72
CA GLY A 731 -25.64 -32.11 13.98
C GLY A 731 -24.26 -32.68 13.75
N TRP A 732 -23.20 -31.89 13.81
CA TRP A 732 -21.82 -32.33 13.79
C TRP A 732 -21.32 -32.65 15.20
N GLN A 733 -20.37 -33.53 15.32
CA GLN A 733 -19.79 -33.93 16.61
C GLN A 733 -18.28 -33.69 16.63
N ALA A 734 -17.78 -33.20 17.77
CA ALA A 734 -16.35 -33.00 18.00
C ALA A 734 -15.93 -33.77 19.26
N GLU A 735 -15.00 -34.72 19.11
CA GLU A 735 -14.43 -35.53 20.18
C GLU A 735 -12.91 -35.30 20.23
N ARG A 736 -12.35 -34.90 21.39
CA ARG A 736 -10.92 -34.72 21.56
C ARG A 736 -10.19 -36.04 21.52
N ILE A 737 -9.11 -36.13 20.75
CA ILE A 737 -8.20 -37.24 20.70
C ILE A 737 -6.98 -36.93 21.60
N GLY A 738 -6.77 -37.71 22.64
CA GLY A 738 -5.60 -37.53 23.52
C GLY A 738 -5.81 -36.56 24.68
N LYS A 739 -4.70 -36.16 25.31
CA LYS A 739 -4.71 -35.27 26.49
C LYS A 739 -4.56 -33.82 26.08
N PRO A 740 -5.26 -32.89 26.77
CA PRO A 740 -5.12 -31.46 26.51
C PRO A 740 -3.69 -30.99 26.84
N VAL A 741 -3.21 -30.01 26.08
CA VAL A 741 -1.96 -29.32 26.41
C VAL A 741 -2.15 -28.56 27.73
N LYS A 742 -1.36 -28.96 28.72
CA LYS A 742 -1.36 -28.33 30.05
C LYS A 742 -0.06 -27.53 30.26
N HIS A 743 -0.14 -26.49 31.03
CA HIS A 743 1.04 -25.72 31.55
C HIS A 743 1.63 -24.65 30.63
N GLY A 744 1.04 -24.35 29.43
CA GLY A 744 1.53 -23.33 28.53
C GLY A 744 2.79 -23.73 27.73
N LEU A 745 3.23 -22.84 26.86
CA LEU A 745 4.36 -23.05 25.94
C LEU A 745 5.54 -22.14 26.30
N ALA A 746 6.75 -22.70 26.30
CA ALA A 746 7.97 -21.89 26.35
C ALA A 746 8.12 -21.04 25.07
N ALA A 747 9.04 -20.06 25.11
CA ALA A 747 9.41 -19.27 23.93
C ALA A 747 9.79 -20.20 22.76
N GLY A 748 9.27 -19.94 21.57
CA GLY A 748 9.53 -20.70 20.35
C GLY A 748 8.97 -22.15 20.35
N ALA A 749 8.31 -22.61 21.42
CA ALA A 749 7.75 -23.96 21.50
C ALA A 749 6.40 -24.06 20.81
N SER A 750 6.10 -25.23 20.27
CA SER A 750 4.80 -25.58 19.69
C SER A 750 4.17 -26.81 20.31
N ALA A 751 2.86 -26.94 20.21
CA ALA A 751 2.09 -28.08 20.60
C ALA A 751 0.92 -28.31 19.66
N THR A 752 0.43 -29.54 19.57
CA THR A 752 -0.73 -29.93 18.77
C THR A 752 -1.80 -30.55 19.66
N GLU A 753 -3.04 -30.24 19.35
CA GLU A 753 -4.22 -30.93 19.85
C GLU A 753 -5.08 -31.40 18.68
N THR A 754 -5.68 -32.56 18.84
CA THR A 754 -6.45 -33.24 17.78
C THR A 754 -7.86 -33.54 18.22
N TRP A 755 -8.80 -33.46 17.25
CA TRP A 755 -10.20 -33.86 17.43
C TRP A 755 -10.66 -34.70 16.27
N LYS A 756 -11.49 -35.70 16.59
CA LYS A 756 -12.31 -36.40 15.60
C LYS A 756 -13.57 -35.59 15.38
N ILE A 757 -13.74 -35.08 14.18
CA ILE A 757 -14.96 -34.34 13.75
C ILE A 757 -15.79 -35.30 12.90
N THR A 758 -17.03 -35.58 13.34
CA THR A 758 -17.93 -36.51 12.63
C THR A 758 -19.10 -35.75 12.03
N ALA A 759 -19.34 -35.94 10.73
CA ALA A 759 -20.45 -35.37 10.02
C ALA A 759 -21.79 -36.05 10.41
N PRO A 760 -22.95 -35.35 10.24
CA PRO A 760 -24.25 -36.02 10.34
C PRO A 760 -24.37 -37.20 9.40
N GLY A 761 -25.15 -38.21 9.81
CA GLY A 761 -25.35 -39.44 9.01
C GLY A 761 -26.13 -39.21 7.72
N SER A 762 -26.88 -38.12 7.65
CA SER A 762 -27.57 -37.64 6.44
C SER A 762 -27.89 -36.14 6.59
N PHE A 763 -28.05 -35.45 5.47
CA PHE A 763 -28.51 -34.08 5.39
C PHE A 763 -29.35 -33.88 4.13
N THR A 764 -30.17 -32.82 4.14
CA THR A 764 -31.19 -32.57 3.12
C THR A 764 -30.65 -31.95 1.82
N THR A 765 -29.37 -31.52 1.83
CA THR A 765 -28.67 -30.95 0.67
C THR A 765 -27.56 -31.91 0.19
N PRO A 766 -27.12 -31.89 -1.06
CA PRO A 766 -26.03 -32.74 -1.53
C PRO A 766 -24.73 -32.54 -0.72
N VAL A 767 -24.47 -31.29 -0.27
CA VAL A 767 -23.25 -30.90 0.46
C VAL A 767 -23.62 -30.24 1.77
N SER A 768 -22.97 -30.63 2.86
CA SER A 768 -22.99 -29.95 4.15
C SER A 768 -21.62 -29.39 4.48
N ARG A 769 -21.54 -28.12 4.88
CA ARG A 769 -20.29 -27.45 5.29
C ARG A 769 -20.34 -27.13 6.77
N ALA A 770 -19.31 -27.50 7.51
CA ALA A 770 -19.14 -27.16 8.92
C ALA A 770 -17.99 -26.17 9.10
N ALA A 771 -18.24 -25.04 9.70
CA ALA A 771 -17.19 -24.20 10.26
C ALA A 771 -16.72 -24.83 11.57
N VAL A 772 -15.59 -25.51 11.54
CA VAL A 772 -14.90 -26.02 12.74
C VAL A 772 -14.11 -24.86 13.33
N LYS A 773 -14.50 -24.39 14.52
CA LYS A 773 -13.87 -23.25 15.19
C LYS A 773 -13.02 -23.75 16.37
N ALA A 774 -11.75 -23.35 16.40
CA ALA A 774 -10.89 -23.51 17.56
C ALA A 774 -10.72 -22.15 18.26
N SER A 775 -10.84 -22.15 19.59
CA SER A 775 -10.56 -20.99 20.45
C SER A 775 -9.41 -21.34 21.39
N VAL A 776 -8.36 -20.56 21.36
CA VAL A 776 -7.15 -20.74 22.17
C VAL A 776 -7.04 -19.57 23.13
N THR A 777 -7.14 -19.86 24.44
CA THR A 777 -6.94 -18.88 25.51
C THR A 777 -5.59 -19.08 26.18
N PHE A 778 -4.90 -17.99 26.52
CA PHE A 778 -3.61 -18.03 27.21
C PHE A 778 -3.28 -16.66 27.81
N SER A 779 -2.18 -16.56 28.57
CA SER A 779 -1.61 -15.30 29.04
C SER A 779 -0.15 -15.19 28.65
N ALA A 780 0.27 -13.98 28.26
CA ALA A 780 1.67 -13.59 28.08
C ALA A 780 1.95 -12.40 29.00
N GLY A 781 2.87 -12.58 29.95
CA GLY A 781 3.04 -11.63 31.04
C GLY A 781 1.78 -11.45 31.87
N LYS A 782 1.25 -10.21 31.95
CA LYS A 782 0.00 -9.87 32.65
C LYS A 782 -1.22 -9.81 31.70
N THR A 783 -1.04 -9.97 30.40
CA THR A 783 -2.10 -9.79 29.40
C THR A 783 -2.69 -11.15 29.05
N GLY A 784 -4.02 -11.24 29.13
CA GLY A 784 -4.80 -12.39 28.63
C GLY A 784 -5.14 -12.22 27.17
N TYR A 785 -5.08 -13.32 26.40
CA TYR A 785 -5.40 -13.35 24.98
C TYR A 785 -6.41 -14.45 24.68
N THR A 786 -7.21 -14.23 23.65
CA THR A 786 -8.01 -15.27 22.99
C THR A 786 -7.72 -15.21 21.50
N VAL A 787 -7.36 -16.35 20.91
CA VAL A 787 -7.12 -16.48 19.47
C VAL A 787 -8.12 -17.45 18.89
N ASP A 788 -9.02 -16.95 18.07
CA ASP A 788 -10.01 -17.77 17.36
C ASP A 788 -9.54 -18.08 15.95
N ARG A 789 -9.69 -19.35 15.55
CA ARG A 789 -9.39 -19.81 14.19
C ARG A 789 -10.51 -20.72 13.71
N SER A 790 -10.69 -20.78 12.38
CA SER A 790 -11.71 -21.67 11.80
C SER A 790 -11.22 -22.27 10.48
N LEU A 791 -11.67 -23.50 10.22
CA LEU A 791 -11.60 -24.12 8.91
C LEU A 791 -12.98 -24.64 8.49
N THR A 792 -13.20 -24.81 7.20
CA THR A 792 -14.41 -25.40 6.66
C THR A 792 -14.17 -26.88 6.36
N LEU A 793 -14.93 -27.77 7.01
CA LEU A 793 -14.97 -29.20 6.68
C LEU A 793 -16.20 -29.47 5.82
N THR A 794 -16.03 -30.14 4.68
CA THR A 794 -17.09 -30.42 3.73
C THR A 794 -17.51 -31.90 3.83
N ALA A 795 -18.82 -32.15 4.04
CA ALA A 795 -19.39 -33.49 3.96
C ALA A 795 -20.30 -33.63 2.74
N LEU A 796 -20.27 -34.78 2.12
CA LEU A 796 -20.99 -35.13 0.89
C LEU A 796 -21.95 -36.29 1.13
N ASN A 797 -23.22 -36.13 0.74
CA ASN A 797 -24.09 -37.28 0.59
C ASN A 797 -23.62 -38.12 -0.62
N PRO A 798 -23.61 -39.44 -0.53
CA PRO A 798 -23.14 -40.29 -1.63
C PRO A 798 -24.01 -40.11 -2.87
N LEU A 799 -23.38 -40.11 -4.04
CA LEU A 799 -24.06 -40.18 -5.34
C LEU A 799 -24.40 -41.66 -5.65
N THR A 800 -25.65 -41.95 -5.90
CA THR A 800 -26.16 -43.35 -6.09
C THR A 800 -27.04 -43.49 -7.32
N SER A 801 -27.64 -42.39 -7.83
CA SER A 801 -28.61 -42.41 -8.91
C SER A 801 -28.03 -42.26 -10.32
N LEU A 802 -26.83 -41.70 -10.44
CA LEU A 802 -26.17 -41.42 -11.72
C LEU A 802 -24.71 -41.92 -11.72
N LYS A 803 -24.11 -42.07 -12.89
CA LYS A 803 -22.67 -42.29 -13.08
C LYS A 803 -21.92 -40.95 -12.88
N ALA A 804 -20.67 -41.03 -12.56
CA ALA A 804 -19.80 -39.86 -12.42
C ALA A 804 -18.42 -40.08 -13.03
N HIS A 805 -17.83 -39.03 -13.60
CA HIS A 805 -16.46 -39.01 -14.09
C HIS A 805 -15.83 -37.65 -13.83
N GLY A 806 -14.52 -37.64 -13.54
CA GLY A 806 -13.73 -36.42 -13.45
C GLY A 806 -12.45 -36.56 -14.23
N SER A 807 -12.20 -35.72 -15.21
CA SER A 807 -10.89 -35.61 -15.89
C SER A 807 -9.82 -34.93 -15.02
N VAL A 808 -10.27 -34.25 -13.96
CA VAL A 808 -9.47 -33.61 -12.92
C VAL A 808 -10.01 -34.02 -11.54
N PRO A 809 -9.33 -33.72 -10.42
CA PRO A 809 -9.82 -34.01 -9.07
C PRO A 809 -11.26 -33.52 -8.87
N SER A 810 -12.18 -34.47 -8.69
CA SER A 810 -13.62 -34.17 -8.61
C SER A 810 -14.31 -35.02 -7.56
N ARG A 811 -15.34 -34.48 -6.90
CA ARG A 811 -16.21 -35.17 -5.96
C ARG A 811 -17.68 -34.88 -6.30
N PHE A 812 -18.53 -35.84 -6.06
CA PHE A 812 -19.92 -35.79 -6.50
C PHE A 812 -20.86 -36.16 -5.34
N ALA A 813 -22.04 -35.50 -5.31
CA ALA A 813 -23.01 -35.69 -4.26
C ALA A 813 -24.44 -35.54 -4.77
N GLU A 814 -25.40 -36.21 -4.10
CA GLU A 814 -26.84 -36.06 -4.38
C GLU A 814 -27.69 -35.97 -3.11
N ALA A 815 -28.86 -35.36 -3.21
CA ALA A 815 -29.89 -35.36 -2.20
C ALA A 815 -31.27 -35.25 -2.89
N GLY A 816 -31.95 -36.38 -3.03
CA GLY A 816 -33.19 -36.44 -3.82
C GLY A 816 -32.96 -36.14 -5.29
N SER A 817 -33.54 -35.07 -5.81
CA SER A 817 -33.32 -34.61 -7.19
C SER A 817 -32.25 -33.49 -7.33
N GLU A 818 -31.54 -33.17 -6.27
CA GLU A 818 -30.45 -32.20 -6.27
C GLU A 818 -29.10 -32.89 -6.36
N TYR A 819 -28.17 -32.30 -7.10
CA TYR A 819 -26.83 -32.80 -7.34
C TYR A 819 -25.80 -31.70 -7.06
N ALA A 820 -24.59 -32.11 -6.68
CA ALA A 820 -23.44 -31.20 -6.59
C ALA A 820 -22.19 -31.84 -7.20
N ILE A 821 -21.45 -31.03 -7.94
CA ILE A 821 -20.11 -31.34 -8.46
C ILE A 821 -19.13 -30.38 -7.79
N LEU A 822 -18.12 -30.94 -7.14
CA LEU A 822 -16.97 -30.21 -6.60
C LEU A 822 -15.77 -30.56 -7.48
N THR A 823 -15.27 -29.63 -8.27
CA THR A 823 -14.24 -29.92 -9.27
C THR A 823 -13.29 -28.77 -9.47
N GLU A 824 -12.12 -29.08 -9.97
CA GLU A 824 -11.11 -28.15 -10.46
C GLU A 824 -11.22 -28.02 -11.98
N GLY A 825 -10.15 -27.52 -12.63
CA GLY A 825 -9.98 -27.51 -14.07
C GLY A 825 -9.64 -26.13 -14.64
N THR A 826 -8.77 -26.11 -15.64
CA THR A 826 -8.36 -24.89 -16.33
C THR A 826 -9.47 -24.41 -17.27
N ASP A 827 -10.03 -25.29 -18.11
CA ASP A 827 -11.15 -25.01 -19.01
C ASP A 827 -11.69 -26.28 -19.70
N ILE A 828 -12.76 -26.12 -20.47
CA ILE A 828 -13.31 -27.05 -21.50
C ILE A 828 -13.38 -26.33 -22.83
N TRP A 829 -12.25 -25.82 -23.34
CA TRP A 829 -12.19 -24.95 -24.52
C TRP A 829 -10.92 -25.18 -25.32
N GLN A 830 -10.99 -24.98 -26.64
CA GLN A 830 -9.85 -25.01 -27.54
C GLN A 830 -9.70 -23.67 -28.25
N ASP A 831 -8.50 -23.07 -28.20
CA ASP A 831 -8.12 -21.88 -28.94
C ASP A 831 -6.59 -21.85 -29.18
N ALA A 832 -6.07 -20.69 -29.59
CA ALA A 832 -4.65 -20.49 -29.85
C ALA A 832 -3.76 -20.66 -28.58
N ALA A 833 -4.34 -20.59 -27.37
CA ALA A 833 -3.63 -20.79 -26.11
C ALA A 833 -3.49 -22.26 -25.73
N GLY A 834 -4.35 -23.14 -26.25
CA GLY A 834 -4.31 -24.57 -25.99
C GLY A 834 -5.64 -25.27 -26.17
N SER A 835 -5.62 -26.59 -25.91
CA SER A 835 -6.81 -27.46 -25.90
C SER A 835 -7.00 -27.99 -24.51
N PHE A 836 -8.11 -27.62 -23.85
CA PHE A 836 -8.46 -28.00 -22.49
C PHE A 836 -9.78 -28.79 -22.48
N ASP A 837 -9.82 -29.84 -21.69
CA ASP A 837 -11.02 -30.69 -21.51
C ASP A 837 -11.05 -31.20 -20.06
N GLU A 838 -11.03 -30.23 -19.10
CA GLU A 838 -10.86 -30.46 -17.68
C GLU A 838 -12.16 -30.15 -16.92
N TYR A 839 -12.86 -31.21 -16.48
CA TYR A 839 -14.19 -31.11 -15.86
C TYR A 839 -14.52 -32.25 -14.90
N GLY A 840 -15.58 -32.02 -14.08
CA GLY A 840 -16.36 -33.05 -13.41
C GLY A 840 -17.73 -33.20 -14.07
N VAL A 841 -18.23 -34.43 -14.23
CA VAL A 841 -19.50 -34.73 -14.84
C VAL A 841 -20.28 -35.80 -14.07
N VAL A 842 -21.60 -35.62 -13.96
CA VAL A 842 -22.56 -36.62 -13.46
C VAL A 842 -23.51 -36.91 -14.61
N TYR A 843 -23.69 -38.17 -14.99
CA TYR A 843 -24.33 -38.47 -16.26
C TYR A 843 -25.13 -39.78 -16.28
N ARG A 844 -25.95 -39.93 -17.31
CA ARG A 844 -26.59 -41.16 -17.75
C ARG A 844 -25.94 -41.60 -19.07
N ASP A 845 -25.46 -42.83 -19.06
CA ASP A 845 -24.82 -43.51 -20.17
C ASP A 845 -25.84 -43.73 -21.30
N ASP A 846 -25.47 -43.46 -22.56
CA ASP A 846 -26.31 -43.69 -23.76
C ASP A 846 -27.76 -43.16 -23.64
N ALA A 847 -27.97 -42.09 -22.86
CA ALA A 847 -29.32 -41.63 -22.51
C ALA A 847 -29.98 -40.77 -23.58
N ALA A 848 -29.20 -40.09 -24.43
CA ALA A 848 -29.73 -39.20 -25.45
C ALA A 848 -29.71 -39.85 -26.83
N GLY A 849 -30.89 -40.11 -27.42
CA GLY A 849 -31.06 -40.58 -28.80
C GLY A 849 -31.07 -39.44 -29.80
N SER A 850 -31.40 -39.79 -31.07
CA SER A 850 -31.43 -38.81 -32.19
C SER A 850 -32.45 -37.68 -32.02
N THR A 851 -33.42 -37.83 -31.11
CA THR A 851 -34.39 -36.79 -30.76
C THR A 851 -34.47 -36.76 -29.24
N SER A 852 -33.76 -35.86 -28.62
CA SER A 852 -33.65 -35.80 -27.17
C SER A 852 -33.51 -34.38 -26.66
N THR A 853 -33.99 -34.17 -25.43
CA THR A 853 -33.88 -32.93 -24.69
C THR A 853 -33.19 -33.20 -23.34
N VAL A 854 -32.09 -32.53 -23.06
CA VAL A 854 -31.40 -32.57 -21.78
C VAL A 854 -31.62 -31.26 -21.06
N THR A 855 -32.15 -31.30 -19.85
CA THR A 855 -32.51 -30.08 -19.09
C THR A 855 -32.01 -30.21 -17.66
N ALA A 856 -31.53 -29.08 -17.09
CA ALA A 856 -31.27 -28.96 -15.68
C ALA A 856 -31.40 -27.49 -15.22
N ARG A 857 -31.55 -27.30 -13.93
CA ARG A 857 -31.40 -26.04 -13.23
C ARG A 857 -30.04 -26.00 -12.58
N VAL A 858 -29.21 -25.01 -12.91
CA VAL A 858 -28.01 -24.66 -12.12
C VAL A 858 -28.49 -23.82 -10.95
N THR A 859 -28.38 -24.33 -9.74
CA THR A 859 -28.94 -23.71 -8.51
C THR A 859 -27.95 -22.76 -7.84
N GLN A 860 -26.66 -23.12 -7.91
CA GLN A 860 -25.55 -22.41 -7.26
C GLN A 860 -24.26 -22.67 -8.04
N MET A 861 -23.34 -21.70 -7.99
CA MET A 861 -21.97 -21.90 -8.44
C MET A 861 -21.01 -20.98 -7.70
N ASP A 862 -19.84 -21.50 -7.33
CA ASP A 862 -18.75 -20.70 -6.79
C ASP A 862 -18.11 -19.85 -7.91
N ASN A 863 -17.78 -18.61 -7.61
CA ASN A 863 -17.09 -17.71 -8.55
C ASN A 863 -15.57 -17.90 -8.42
N THR A 864 -15.07 -19.03 -8.89
CA THR A 864 -13.63 -19.33 -8.97
C THR A 864 -12.95 -18.56 -10.11
N ASN A 865 -13.71 -18.24 -11.15
CA ASN A 865 -13.35 -17.42 -12.31
C ASN A 865 -14.63 -16.92 -12.97
N ALA A 866 -14.57 -15.75 -13.65
CA ALA A 866 -15.70 -15.22 -14.41
C ALA A 866 -16.21 -16.17 -15.50
N TRP A 867 -15.37 -17.10 -15.99
CA TRP A 867 -15.66 -18.16 -16.95
C TRP A 867 -15.78 -19.56 -16.34
N ALA A 868 -15.82 -19.71 -15.03
CA ALA A 868 -16.23 -21.00 -14.45
C ALA A 868 -17.56 -21.44 -15.07
N LYS A 869 -17.75 -22.74 -15.33
CA LYS A 869 -18.88 -23.25 -16.09
C LYS A 869 -19.65 -24.32 -15.31
N ALA A 870 -20.98 -24.24 -15.34
CA ALA A 870 -21.87 -25.26 -14.82
C ALA A 870 -23.11 -25.39 -15.72
N GLY A 871 -23.49 -26.59 -16.14
CA GLY A 871 -24.63 -26.77 -17.02
C GLY A 871 -24.89 -28.20 -17.44
N VAL A 872 -25.47 -28.38 -18.63
CA VAL A 872 -25.79 -29.68 -19.23
C VAL A 872 -24.86 -30.02 -20.38
N VAL A 873 -24.58 -31.28 -20.58
CA VAL A 873 -23.68 -31.82 -21.61
C VAL A 873 -24.35 -32.91 -22.42
N LEU A 874 -24.04 -32.93 -23.71
CA LEU A 874 -24.19 -34.05 -24.63
C LEU A 874 -22.81 -34.39 -25.20
N ARG A 875 -22.43 -35.67 -25.18
CA ARG A 875 -21.16 -36.14 -25.76
C ARG A 875 -21.29 -37.63 -26.08
N ASN A 876 -20.64 -38.13 -27.13
CA ASN A 876 -20.68 -39.55 -27.45
C ASN A 876 -20.21 -40.44 -26.29
N ASP A 877 -19.14 -40.00 -25.61
CA ASP A 877 -18.59 -40.61 -24.38
C ASP A 877 -18.01 -39.47 -23.51
N VAL A 878 -18.65 -39.18 -22.37
CA VAL A 878 -18.16 -38.16 -21.43
C VAL A 878 -16.93 -38.58 -20.65
N THR A 879 -16.49 -39.85 -20.78
CA THR A 879 -15.23 -40.33 -20.18
C THR A 879 -14.06 -40.28 -21.17
N GLY A 880 -14.35 -40.05 -22.46
CA GLY A 880 -13.39 -39.97 -23.56
C GLY A 880 -12.77 -38.59 -23.69
N THR A 881 -12.16 -38.07 -22.62
CA THR A 881 -11.56 -36.74 -22.55
C THR A 881 -10.58 -36.47 -23.68
N GLY A 882 -10.74 -35.34 -24.37
CA GLY A 882 -9.84 -34.88 -25.45
C GLY A 882 -9.93 -35.67 -26.76
N SER A 883 -10.92 -36.58 -26.90
CA SER A 883 -11.01 -37.44 -28.09
C SER A 883 -12.41 -37.84 -28.51
N SER A 884 -13.46 -37.64 -27.72
CA SER A 884 -14.81 -38.07 -27.98
C SER A 884 -15.61 -36.96 -28.69
N PRO A 885 -16.03 -37.10 -29.95
CA PRO A 885 -16.78 -36.08 -30.68
C PRO A 885 -18.27 -36.02 -30.27
N GLY A 886 -19.06 -35.23 -31.03
CA GLY A 886 -20.45 -34.98 -30.72
C GLY A 886 -20.64 -34.18 -29.44
N TYR A 887 -19.72 -33.31 -29.10
CA TYR A 887 -19.59 -32.59 -27.83
C TYR A 887 -20.32 -31.25 -27.90
N ALA A 888 -21.28 -31.07 -27.01
CA ALA A 888 -21.98 -29.79 -26.84
C ALA A 888 -22.32 -29.56 -25.36
N VAL A 889 -22.23 -28.31 -24.90
CA VAL A 889 -22.65 -27.91 -23.57
C VAL A 889 -23.52 -26.67 -23.61
N MET A 890 -24.45 -26.59 -22.67
CA MET A 890 -25.15 -25.33 -22.37
C MET A 890 -24.93 -24.98 -20.91
N VAL A 891 -24.18 -23.90 -20.64
CA VAL A 891 -23.66 -23.59 -19.31
C VAL A 891 -24.06 -22.20 -18.83
N VAL A 892 -24.09 -22.01 -17.51
CA VAL A 892 -24.12 -20.74 -16.80
C VAL A 892 -22.69 -20.43 -16.36
N THR A 893 -22.32 -19.13 -16.36
CA THR A 893 -21.05 -18.64 -15.84
C THR A 893 -21.26 -17.52 -14.82
N PRO A 894 -20.35 -17.29 -13.84
CA PRO A 894 -20.51 -16.22 -12.85
C PRO A 894 -20.42 -14.80 -13.45
N GLY A 895 -19.56 -14.58 -14.44
CA GLY A 895 -19.28 -13.24 -15.00
C GLY A 895 -19.84 -12.98 -16.39
N ASN A 896 -19.98 -14.03 -17.23
CA ASN A 896 -20.24 -13.87 -18.68
C ASN A 896 -21.63 -14.34 -19.11
N GLY A 897 -22.53 -14.65 -18.16
CA GLY A 897 -23.91 -15.06 -18.45
C GLY A 897 -24.03 -16.53 -18.81
N VAL A 898 -24.84 -16.86 -19.83
CA VAL A 898 -25.00 -18.24 -20.32
C VAL A 898 -24.31 -18.41 -21.67
N ALA A 899 -23.74 -19.61 -21.88
CA ALA A 899 -23.02 -19.93 -23.11
C ALA A 899 -23.46 -21.32 -23.65
N PHE A 900 -23.79 -21.37 -24.92
CA PHE A 900 -23.87 -22.57 -25.71
C PHE A 900 -22.56 -22.77 -26.44
N GLN A 901 -21.86 -23.88 -26.15
CA GLN A 901 -20.54 -24.19 -26.72
C GLN A 901 -20.61 -25.57 -27.39
N TRP A 902 -19.91 -25.77 -28.51
CA TRP A 902 -19.93 -27.01 -29.26
C TRP A 902 -18.60 -27.26 -29.99
N ASP A 903 -18.33 -28.55 -30.26
CA ASP A 903 -17.26 -29.06 -31.10
C ASP A 903 -17.70 -28.95 -32.58
N SER A 904 -17.16 -28.00 -33.34
CA SER A 904 -17.58 -27.74 -34.70
C SER A 904 -16.85 -28.54 -35.78
N ASP A 905 -15.68 -29.09 -35.45
CA ASP A 905 -14.84 -29.86 -36.37
C ASP A 905 -14.81 -31.38 -36.06
N GLY A 906 -15.36 -31.80 -34.93
CA GLY A 906 -15.46 -33.22 -34.53
C GLY A 906 -14.15 -33.79 -33.94
N ASN A 907 -13.26 -32.94 -33.43
CA ASN A 907 -11.99 -33.32 -32.84
C ASN A 907 -12.08 -33.67 -31.33
N GLY A 908 -13.25 -33.49 -30.72
CA GLY A 908 -13.49 -33.81 -29.30
C GLY A 908 -13.24 -32.64 -28.32
N TYR A 909 -12.99 -31.43 -28.80
CA TYR A 909 -12.85 -30.22 -28.02
C TYR A 909 -13.90 -29.18 -28.41
N LEU A 910 -14.32 -28.34 -27.47
CA LEU A 910 -15.22 -27.22 -27.75
C LEU A 910 -14.44 -26.06 -28.35
N ASP A 911 -14.80 -25.59 -29.53
CA ASP A 911 -14.10 -24.56 -30.31
C ASP A 911 -15.03 -23.44 -30.80
N SER A 912 -16.33 -23.60 -30.65
CA SER A 912 -17.35 -22.67 -31.14
C SER A 912 -18.33 -22.32 -30.01
N PHE A 913 -18.75 -21.04 -29.91
CA PHE A 913 -19.70 -20.63 -28.89
C PHE A 913 -20.65 -19.52 -29.33
N SER A 914 -21.76 -19.41 -28.59
CA SER A 914 -22.66 -18.27 -28.57
C SER A 914 -23.14 -18.01 -27.15
N GLY A 915 -23.28 -16.75 -26.75
CA GLY A 915 -23.59 -16.40 -25.36
C GLY A 915 -24.64 -15.29 -25.21
N VAL A 916 -25.24 -15.20 -24.02
CA VAL A 916 -26.12 -14.12 -23.58
C VAL A 916 -25.67 -13.66 -22.23
N SER A 917 -25.26 -12.39 -22.15
CA SER A 917 -24.74 -11.77 -20.90
C SER A 917 -25.87 -11.48 -19.89
N GLY A 918 -25.49 -11.27 -18.62
CA GLY A 918 -26.40 -10.82 -17.56
C GLY A 918 -27.25 -11.93 -16.89
N ILE A 919 -27.22 -13.16 -17.39
CA ILE A 919 -27.92 -14.29 -16.77
C ILE A 919 -26.96 -14.99 -15.79
N ARG A 920 -27.43 -15.27 -14.58
CA ARG A 920 -26.63 -15.91 -13.50
C ARG A 920 -27.44 -17.04 -12.86
N ALA A 921 -26.78 -17.91 -12.14
CA ALA A 921 -27.46 -18.90 -11.28
C ALA A 921 -28.27 -18.17 -10.17
N PRO A 922 -29.48 -18.66 -9.83
CA PRO A 922 -30.13 -19.85 -10.38
C PRO A 922 -30.76 -19.63 -11.78
N ALA A 923 -30.47 -20.54 -12.71
CA ALA A 923 -31.01 -20.51 -14.08
C ALA A 923 -31.18 -21.94 -14.64
N TRP A 924 -32.15 -22.13 -15.51
CA TRP A 924 -32.33 -23.41 -16.23
C TRP A 924 -31.58 -23.36 -17.56
N VAL A 925 -30.95 -24.47 -17.93
CA VAL A 925 -30.25 -24.68 -19.19
C VAL A 925 -30.73 -25.94 -19.85
N ARG A 926 -30.75 -25.93 -21.21
CA ARG A 926 -31.29 -27.02 -22.01
C ARG A 926 -30.50 -27.19 -23.30
N LEU A 927 -30.22 -28.45 -23.66
CA LEU A 927 -29.81 -28.87 -25.00
C LEU A 927 -30.94 -29.63 -25.65
N VAL A 928 -31.24 -29.34 -26.92
CA VAL A 928 -32.20 -30.05 -27.74
C VAL A 928 -31.48 -30.63 -28.95
N ARG A 929 -31.50 -31.94 -29.07
CA ARG A 929 -30.92 -32.69 -30.19
C ARG A 929 -31.99 -33.06 -31.19
N SER A 930 -31.72 -32.94 -32.50
CA SER A 930 -32.52 -33.40 -33.62
C SER A 930 -31.60 -33.94 -34.71
N GLY A 931 -31.37 -35.25 -34.76
CA GLY A 931 -30.39 -35.89 -35.63
C GLY A 931 -28.97 -35.49 -35.21
N ASP A 932 -28.21 -34.90 -36.14
CA ASP A 932 -26.88 -34.37 -35.94
C ASP A 932 -26.85 -32.90 -35.49
N GLN A 933 -28.04 -32.31 -35.32
CA GLN A 933 -28.20 -30.92 -34.93
C GLN A 933 -28.50 -30.76 -33.45
N VAL A 934 -27.84 -29.80 -32.79
CA VAL A 934 -28.04 -29.46 -31.38
C VAL A 934 -28.28 -27.97 -31.24
N SER A 935 -29.23 -27.61 -30.38
CA SER A 935 -29.54 -26.23 -30.01
C SER A 935 -29.49 -26.01 -28.49
N GLY A 936 -28.91 -24.90 -28.05
CA GLY A 936 -28.86 -24.47 -26.66
C GLY A 936 -29.97 -23.49 -26.29
N TYR A 937 -30.52 -23.61 -25.08
CA TYR A 937 -31.56 -22.72 -24.54
C TYR A 937 -31.31 -22.44 -23.07
N TYR A 938 -31.75 -21.26 -22.59
CA TYR A 938 -31.84 -20.96 -21.18
C TYR A 938 -33.25 -20.50 -20.78
N SER A 939 -33.54 -20.54 -19.48
CA SER A 939 -34.75 -19.98 -18.90
C SER A 939 -34.48 -19.47 -17.49
N THR A 940 -35.13 -18.36 -17.11
CA THR A 940 -35.06 -17.81 -15.73
C THR A 940 -36.22 -18.31 -14.86
N ASN A 941 -37.24 -19.01 -15.42
CA ASN A 941 -38.41 -19.49 -14.70
C ASN A 941 -38.76 -20.97 -14.95
N GLY A 942 -37.94 -21.66 -15.79
CA GLY A 942 -38.13 -23.09 -16.11
C GLY A 942 -39.24 -23.39 -17.14
N THR A 943 -40.01 -22.39 -17.54
CA THR A 943 -41.18 -22.58 -18.46
C THR A 943 -41.00 -21.83 -19.78
N ALA A 944 -40.53 -20.57 -19.74
CA ALA A 944 -40.25 -19.78 -20.94
C ALA A 944 -38.78 -19.96 -21.35
N TRP A 945 -38.55 -20.46 -22.56
CA TRP A 945 -37.22 -20.81 -23.05
C TRP A 945 -36.75 -19.87 -24.14
N THR A 946 -35.53 -19.35 -24.01
CA THR A 946 -34.87 -18.51 -25.01
C THR A 946 -33.72 -19.28 -25.64
N LYS A 947 -33.69 -19.34 -26.99
CA LYS A 947 -32.60 -19.97 -27.73
C LYS A 947 -31.33 -19.14 -27.65
N VAL A 948 -30.18 -19.80 -27.50
CA VAL A 948 -28.84 -19.17 -27.46
C VAL A 948 -28.10 -19.50 -28.76
N GLY A 949 -27.93 -18.53 -29.63
CA GLY A 949 -27.20 -18.66 -30.88
C GLY A 949 -27.83 -19.55 -31.95
N PRO A 950 -27.04 -20.06 -32.89
CA PRO A 950 -27.51 -20.90 -33.99
C PRO A 950 -27.88 -22.34 -33.51
N THR A 951 -28.44 -23.12 -34.41
CA THR A 951 -28.44 -24.59 -34.30
C THR A 951 -27.08 -25.06 -34.82
N ALA A 952 -26.34 -25.80 -34.03
CA ALA A 952 -25.03 -26.36 -34.39
C ALA A 952 -25.20 -27.77 -35.00
N THR A 953 -24.45 -28.08 -36.05
CA THR A 953 -24.27 -29.46 -36.54
C THR A 953 -23.01 -30.00 -35.88
N LEU A 954 -23.11 -31.20 -35.29
CA LEU A 954 -21.99 -31.84 -34.57
C LEU A 954 -21.41 -32.98 -35.45
N PRO A 955 -20.21 -32.84 -36.00
CA PRO A 955 -19.53 -33.90 -36.73
C PRO A 955 -19.27 -35.13 -35.84
N GLY A 956 -19.43 -36.30 -36.39
CA GLY A 956 -19.13 -37.56 -35.70
C GLY A 956 -20.07 -37.92 -34.55
N ILE A 957 -21.24 -37.28 -34.45
CA ILE A 957 -22.26 -37.58 -33.42
C ILE A 957 -22.76 -39.03 -33.53
N ALA A 958 -22.76 -39.75 -32.43
CA ALA A 958 -23.26 -41.15 -32.35
C ALA A 958 -24.80 -41.19 -32.29
N ASP A 959 -25.40 -42.33 -32.64
CA ASP A 959 -26.86 -42.55 -32.54
C ASP A 959 -27.38 -42.33 -31.11
N ARG A 960 -26.62 -42.74 -30.14
CA ARG A 960 -26.85 -42.48 -28.72
C ARG A 960 -25.65 -41.82 -28.09
N GLN A 961 -25.92 -40.91 -27.17
CA GLN A 961 -24.91 -40.11 -26.46
C GLN A 961 -25.13 -40.15 -24.97
N ASP A 962 -24.06 -39.95 -24.23
CA ASP A 962 -24.15 -39.62 -22.82
C ASP A 962 -24.76 -38.26 -22.62
N ALA A 963 -25.58 -38.12 -21.58
CA ALA A 963 -26.24 -36.89 -21.22
C ALA A 963 -26.06 -36.64 -19.69
N GLY A 964 -25.61 -35.45 -19.32
CA GLY A 964 -25.22 -35.18 -17.94
C GLY A 964 -25.21 -33.73 -17.52
N LEU A 965 -24.77 -33.56 -16.28
CA LEU A 965 -24.44 -32.28 -15.62
C LEU A 965 -22.93 -32.15 -15.63
N ILE A 966 -22.40 -31.05 -16.11
CA ILE A 966 -20.96 -30.77 -16.24
C ILE A 966 -20.58 -29.50 -15.51
N ALA A 967 -19.37 -29.49 -14.93
CA ALA A 967 -18.79 -28.28 -14.33
C ALA A 967 -17.27 -28.25 -14.46
N THR A 968 -16.71 -27.02 -14.53
CA THR A 968 -15.27 -26.74 -14.40
C THR A 968 -15.06 -25.43 -13.66
N SER A 969 -14.03 -25.35 -12.82
CA SER A 969 -13.74 -24.15 -12.03
C SER A 969 -13.10 -23.02 -12.84
N HIS A 970 -12.57 -23.30 -14.01
CA HIS A 970 -11.77 -22.39 -14.86
C HIS A 970 -10.60 -21.76 -14.07
N ALA A 971 -10.05 -22.51 -13.12
CA ALA A 971 -8.92 -22.13 -12.29
C ALA A 971 -8.17 -23.39 -11.83
N ALA A 972 -6.98 -23.62 -12.38
CA ALA A 972 -6.17 -24.79 -12.07
C ALA A 972 -5.86 -24.88 -10.56
N GLY A 973 -6.10 -26.06 -9.95
CA GLY A 973 -5.85 -26.31 -8.54
C GLY A 973 -6.85 -25.63 -7.57
N VAL A 974 -7.91 -24.98 -8.08
CA VAL A 974 -8.95 -24.35 -7.27
C VAL A 974 -10.26 -25.14 -7.41
N THR A 975 -10.68 -25.81 -6.36
CA THR A 975 -11.95 -26.55 -6.33
C THR A 975 -13.13 -25.59 -6.19
N GLY A 976 -14.04 -25.56 -7.18
CA GLY A 976 -15.34 -24.90 -7.12
C GLY A 976 -16.48 -25.87 -6.81
N GLN A 977 -17.53 -25.41 -6.12
CA GLN A 977 -18.77 -26.15 -5.90
C GLN A 977 -19.85 -25.63 -6.85
N PHE A 978 -20.50 -26.57 -7.54
CA PHE A 978 -21.56 -26.31 -8.51
C PHE A 978 -22.80 -27.19 -8.17
N GLY A 979 -23.94 -26.52 -7.96
CA GLY A 979 -25.19 -27.17 -7.55
C GLY A 979 -26.19 -27.24 -8.70
N PHE A 980 -26.92 -28.33 -8.77
CA PHE A 980 -27.93 -28.62 -9.84
C PHE A 980 -29.21 -29.20 -9.26
N ALA A 981 -30.32 -28.98 -9.95
CA ALA A 981 -31.61 -29.62 -9.70
C ALA A 981 -32.33 -29.86 -11.01
N ASP A 982 -33.45 -30.61 -10.95
CA ASP A 982 -34.38 -30.84 -12.06
C ASP A 982 -33.71 -31.43 -13.31
N PHE A 983 -32.68 -32.29 -13.13
CA PHE A 983 -32.01 -32.96 -14.22
C PHE A 983 -32.92 -34.01 -14.90
N GLY A 984 -33.13 -33.86 -16.19
CA GLY A 984 -33.93 -34.78 -17.00
C GLY A 984 -33.41 -34.94 -18.41
N VAL A 985 -33.58 -36.14 -18.94
CA VAL A 985 -33.39 -36.51 -20.34
C VAL A 985 -34.70 -37.05 -20.89
N SER A 986 -35.26 -36.45 -21.93
CA SER A 986 -36.53 -36.81 -22.53
C SER A 986 -36.43 -36.90 -24.06
#